data_fac6a9364d3a2164285a7693ec512234
#
_entry.id   fac6a9364d3a2164285a7693ec512234
#
_cell.length_a   1.000
_cell.length_b   1.000
_cell.length_c   1.000
_cell.angle_alpha   90.00
_cell.angle_beta   90.00
_cell.angle_gamma   90.00
#
_symmetry.space_group_name_H-M   'P 1'
#
loop_
_entity.id
_entity.type
_entity.pdbx_description
1 polymer ?
#
loop_
_entity_poly.entity_id
_entity_poly.type
_entity_poly.pdbx_seq_one_letter_code
_entity_poly.pdbx_strand_id
1 'polypeptide(L)'
;MCGIAGYIGISAFWGEPVLRRMADAQVHRGPDGDGYLTDGLIGLAHRRLAVIDRAGGKQPFHSADGRWALSYNGEVYNYRQLRAELSDLGHRFTTECDTEVVLAAWIQWGKDAFDRFNGMFALAIADLERGEVVLARDQFGIKPLYLAEDGDGRVFFASEIRPLFAAGAVTPKPDDHTIYRYLRFRVHDDTPRTFFHGVTRLMPGEIALLTSDGAIQRSTYTRLYDDMDALAAAPTPYDRSAQERFRTVLDRAIRARLVSDVPVGTALSGGLDSSTVVASIHRMLAFADETCRPVGATQQTFSAVFPGERNDEERYVDAVAATCGEALQVHKVRPRADRFLVDLRDFIRTQEEPVISTGPYAQYCVMREASQHVTVMLDGQGADELLAGYLPYYLVHLRGLRGGRMAGELLRSVDVLWRLGRTRLTDIVGRRRRTPTANLLGRDFAETYRHERFPSVRNDIKARLAADLFRHSLPALLRYEDRNSMRFSVEGRVPFLDAALVRTVWSFDPSAIIHHGWNKRALRDATVDLLPRLVNRRRNKIGFTTPEDSWFQRIKNDVYLIFASQSFGARPYFDQPAVLQAFEDYVAGRGGVDTMTFWRMLNVELWLREFIDPKPTSAAGTAEPVEPARVAAQRGTGSDPDRSADPPPLPKPDFVPNQGKELLTPSGAWARFPLRTDLIATGDDVPALAVNRVGEFYKQGAEVPFSIQQLATAGPWYLFVSEKVVAVAQGRIFHVTDVRSGAWARLLSRSVLRTPYGIGLGHPATMQLAIQEAGLPRILAAAAVGAAGKVVGRRGLFYRVAGPAVRAIDGPTEYSAYPANVSAKLAPHDPDRVARDISSAIRAALPAEVAERFGGTVIIDANDLGQDILGQDADLPAAALGAAFVDNPLGQAREQTPFAVVVAQHQRGAAGVSGDHRVCHTGGRTGTADATPR
;
A
#
# COMPACT_ATOMS: atom_id res chain seq x y z
N MET A 1 -2.78 -16.79 11.33
CA MET A 1 -1.92 -15.78 11.98
C MET A 1 -2.75 -14.78 12.74
N CYS A 2 -2.18 -14.14 13.77
CA CYS A 2 -2.94 -13.45 14.79
C CYS A 2 -2.39 -12.03 15.02
N GLY A 3 -3.09 -11.24 15.78
CA GLY A 3 -2.58 -10.02 16.37
C GLY A 3 -2.47 -10.18 17.88
N ILE A 4 -1.28 -10.06 18.43
CA ILE A 4 -1.07 -10.05 19.88
C ILE A 4 -0.83 -8.62 20.35
N ALA A 5 -1.30 -8.30 21.54
CA ALA A 5 -1.01 -7.06 22.23
C ALA A 5 -1.04 -7.26 23.74
N GLY A 6 -0.41 -6.38 24.47
CA GLY A 6 -0.44 -6.43 25.92
C GLY A 6 0.35 -5.33 26.58
N TYR A 7 0.35 -5.35 27.90
CA TYR A 7 1.08 -4.42 28.75
C TYR A 7 1.50 -5.08 30.06
N ILE A 8 2.47 -4.48 30.69
CA ILE A 8 2.80 -4.69 32.11
C ILE A 8 2.92 -3.33 32.83
N GLY A 9 2.43 -3.25 34.07
CA GLY A 9 2.46 -2.03 34.89
C GLY A 9 1.14 -1.26 35.00
N ILE A 10 0.02 -1.80 34.46
CA ILE A 10 -1.31 -1.18 34.56
C ILE A 10 -2.22 -2.10 35.39
N SER A 11 -2.91 -1.53 36.40
CA SER A 11 -3.90 -2.26 37.17
C SER A 11 -5.00 -2.85 36.28
N ALA A 12 -5.40 -4.09 36.55
CA ALA A 12 -6.44 -4.82 35.84
C ALA A 12 -7.75 -4.00 35.69
N PHE A 13 -8.10 -3.22 36.74
CA PHE A 13 -9.29 -2.36 36.72
C PHE A 13 -9.31 -1.33 35.58
N TRP A 14 -8.15 -0.77 35.22
CA TRP A 14 -8.01 0.23 34.15
C TRP A 14 -7.51 -0.36 32.83
N GLY A 15 -7.07 -1.60 32.85
CA GLY A 15 -6.33 -2.20 31.75
C GLY A 15 -7.20 -2.73 30.60
N GLU A 16 -8.40 -3.25 30.87
CA GLU A 16 -9.24 -3.84 29.83
C GLU A 16 -9.62 -2.87 28.70
N PRO A 17 -10.04 -1.60 28.97
CA PRO A 17 -10.29 -0.64 27.90
C PRO A 17 -9.06 -0.34 27.04
N VAL A 18 -7.86 -0.40 27.63
CA VAL A 18 -6.59 -0.24 26.89
C VAL A 18 -6.40 -1.41 25.94
N LEU A 19 -6.56 -2.64 26.44
CA LEU A 19 -6.43 -3.86 25.63
C LEU A 19 -7.41 -3.88 24.45
N ARG A 20 -8.65 -3.47 24.67
CA ARG A 20 -9.66 -3.41 23.63
C ARG A 20 -9.24 -2.44 22.53
N ARG A 21 -8.79 -1.21 22.85
CA ARG A 21 -8.28 -0.27 21.85
C ARG A 21 -7.08 -0.83 21.09
N MET A 22 -6.16 -1.51 21.78
CA MET A 22 -5.02 -2.17 21.15
C MET A 22 -5.45 -3.28 20.18
N ALA A 23 -6.39 -4.12 20.61
CA ALA A 23 -6.92 -5.21 19.79
C ALA A 23 -7.67 -4.68 18.56
N ASP A 24 -8.50 -3.65 18.70
CA ASP A 24 -9.27 -3.05 17.61
C ASP A 24 -8.37 -2.42 16.55
N ALA A 25 -7.23 -1.84 16.94
CA ALA A 25 -6.26 -1.28 16.01
C ALA A 25 -5.63 -2.33 15.07
N GLN A 26 -5.74 -3.63 15.37
CA GLN A 26 -5.18 -4.74 14.59
C GLN A 26 -6.20 -5.84 14.23
N VAL A 27 -7.49 -5.51 14.18
CA VAL A 27 -8.58 -6.47 13.86
C VAL A 27 -8.37 -7.17 12.52
N HIS A 28 -7.77 -6.49 11.53
CA HIS A 28 -7.47 -7.03 10.19
C HIS A 28 -6.50 -8.22 10.24
N ARG A 29 -5.67 -8.36 11.28
CA ARG A 29 -4.79 -9.52 11.46
C ARG A 29 -5.55 -10.78 11.85
N GLY A 30 -6.60 -10.63 12.65
CA GLY A 30 -7.37 -11.77 13.17
C GLY A 30 -8.85 -11.45 13.31
N PRO A 31 -9.62 -11.57 12.21
CA PRO A 31 -11.05 -11.25 12.21
C PRO A 31 -11.94 -12.35 12.84
N ASP A 32 -11.41 -13.57 13.07
CA ASP A 32 -12.21 -14.72 13.45
C ASP A 32 -12.53 -14.79 14.94
N GLY A 33 -11.89 -13.96 15.77
CA GLY A 33 -12.19 -13.87 17.20
C GLY A 33 -11.21 -12.99 17.97
N ASP A 34 -11.55 -12.72 19.20
CA ASP A 34 -10.74 -11.98 20.14
C ASP A 34 -10.73 -12.63 21.53
N GLY A 35 -9.78 -12.23 22.34
CA GLY A 35 -9.68 -12.64 23.74
C GLY A 35 -8.82 -11.70 24.55
N TYR A 36 -9.11 -11.61 25.82
CA TYR A 36 -8.51 -10.66 26.77
C TYR A 36 -8.22 -11.36 28.10
N LEU A 37 -7.10 -11.00 28.68
CA LEU A 37 -6.72 -11.33 30.06
C LEU A 37 -6.29 -10.05 30.76
N THR A 38 -6.78 -9.82 31.96
CA THR A 38 -6.27 -8.82 32.90
C THR A 38 -6.07 -9.47 34.26
N ASP A 39 -4.84 -9.50 34.74
CA ASP A 39 -4.50 -10.04 36.05
C ASP A 39 -3.39 -9.19 36.70
N GLY A 40 -3.61 -8.74 37.91
CA GLY A 40 -2.68 -7.85 38.63
C GLY A 40 -2.29 -6.63 37.81
N LEU A 41 -1.03 -6.57 37.39
CA LEU A 41 -0.48 -5.51 36.54
C LEU A 41 -0.25 -5.95 35.09
N ILE A 42 -0.69 -7.14 34.72
CA ILE A 42 -0.48 -7.72 33.39
C ILE A 42 -1.78 -7.70 32.61
N GLY A 43 -1.67 -7.36 31.31
CA GLY A 43 -2.75 -7.46 30.36
C GLY A 43 -2.29 -8.11 29.06
N LEU A 44 -3.06 -9.08 28.56
CA LEU A 44 -2.87 -9.72 27.25
C LEU A 44 -4.14 -9.56 26.41
N ALA A 45 -3.98 -9.26 25.14
CA ALA A 45 -5.04 -9.27 24.15
C ALA A 45 -4.62 -10.05 22.92
N HIS A 46 -5.62 -10.70 22.30
CA HIS A 46 -5.43 -11.52 21.11
C HIS A 46 -6.49 -11.24 20.07
N ARG A 47 -6.09 -11.14 18.79
CA ARG A 47 -6.97 -11.18 17.63
C ARG A 47 -6.63 -12.40 16.80
N ARG A 48 -7.60 -13.28 16.60
CA ARG A 48 -7.39 -14.61 16.03
C ARG A 48 -7.72 -14.71 14.56
N LEU A 49 -6.79 -15.24 13.77
CA LEU A 49 -7.04 -15.85 12.47
C LEU A 49 -6.94 -17.39 12.67
N ALA A 50 -8.04 -18.08 12.51
CA ALA A 50 -8.15 -19.50 12.84
C ALA A 50 -7.65 -20.37 11.66
N VAL A 51 -6.45 -20.92 11.76
CA VAL A 51 -5.78 -21.72 10.72
C VAL A 51 -5.71 -23.18 11.12
N ILE A 52 -5.37 -23.49 12.37
CA ILE A 52 -5.34 -24.84 12.96
C ILE A 52 -6.30 -24.89 14.14
N ASP A 53 -7.02 -26.00 14.30
CA ASP A 53 -8.01 -26.25 15.36
C ASP A 53 -8.95 -25.03 15.56
N ARG A 54 -9.82 -24.82 14.58
CA ARG A 54 -10.70 -23.65 14.55
C ARG A 54 -11.56 -23.49 15.82
N ALA A 55 -11.90 -24.57 16.50
CA ALA A 55 -12.75 -24.60 17.68
C ALA A 55 -11.94 -24.45 19.00
N GLY A 56 -10.81 -25.15 19.11
CA GLY A 56 -10.07 -25.32 20.37
C GLY A 56 -9.03 -24.24 20.66
N GLY A 57 -8.47 -23.57 19.63
CA GLY A 57 -7.32 -22.65 19.74
C GLY A 57 -7.67 -21.25 20.26
N LYS A 58 -8.51 -21.09 21.28
CA LYS A 58 -8.80 -19.77 21.89
C LYS A 58 -7.59 -19.25 22.64
N GLN A 59 -7.37 -17.92 22.56
CA GLN A 59 -6.27 -17.24 23.23
C GLN A 59 -6.74 -15.92 23.85
N PRO A 60 -6.12 -15.42 24.96
CA PRO A 60 -4.95 -16.02 25.66
C PRO A 60 -5.25 -17.41 26.18
N PHE A 61 -4.27 -18.33 26.02
CA PHE A 61 -4.37 -19.73 26.44
C PHE A 61 -3.74 -19.91 27.84
N HIS A 62 -4.43 -20.58 28.72
CA HIS A 62 -3.99 -20.78 30.11
C HIS A 62 -3.45 -22.21 30.36
N SER A 63 -2.42 -22.31 31.19
CA SER A 63 -2.01 -23.60 31.75
C SER A 63 -3.08 -24.16 32.68
N ALA A 64 -3.07 -25.46 32.87
CA ALA A 64 -4.07 -26.17 33.72
C ALA A 64 -4.03 -25.74 35.20
N ASP A 65 -2.86 -25.28 35.69
CA ASP A 65 -2.67 -24.75 37.04
C ASP A 65 -3.02 -23.25 37.15
N GLY A 66 -3.35 -22.60 36.05
CA GLY A 66 -3.71 -21.19 36.01
C GLY A 66 -2.54 -20.20 36.15
N ARG A 67 -1.31 -20.65 36.35
CA ARG A 67 -0.13 -19.80 36.53
C ARG A 67 0.31 -19.12 35.26
N TRP A 68 0.25 -19.81 34.10
CA TRP A 68 0.78 -19.30 32.85
C TRP A 68 -0.33 -18.93 31.90
N ALA A 69 -0.16 -17.81 31.20
CA ALA A 69 -1.02 -17.41 30.11
C ALA A 69 -0.19 -17.05 28.86
N LEU A 70 -0.65 -17.51 27.69
CA LEU A 70 0.04 -17.32 26.40
C LEU A 70 -0.84 -16.58 25.41
N SER A 71 -0.29 -15.51 24.80
CA SER A 71 -0.80 -14.91 23.57
C SER A 71 0.26 -15.10 22.46
N TYR A 72 -0.13 -15.77 21.37
CA TYR A 72 0.78 -16.31 20.38
C TYR A 72 0.31 -16.01 18.96
N ASN A 73 1.18 -15.38 18.18
CA ASN A 73 1.02 -15.12 16.76
C ASN A 73 2.05 -15.97 16.01
N GLY A 74 1.66 -17.11 15.47
CA GLY A 74 2.60 -17.98 14.76
C GLY A 74 2.06 -19.35 14.43
N GLU A 75 2.98 -20.20 14.00
CA GLU A 75 2.80 -21.63 13.69
C GLU A 75 4.09 -22.37 14.02
N VAL A 76 4.01 -23.42 14.86
CA VAL A 76 5.09 -24.35 15.15
C VAL A 76 4.83 -25.64 14.37
N TYR A 77 5.41 -25.78 13.19
CA TYR A 77 5.12 -26.87 12.24
C TYR A 77 5.43 -28.26 12.76
N ASN A 78 6.40 -28.41 13.66
CA ASN A 78 6.75 -29.67 14.29
C ASN A 78 6.00 -29.94 15.61
N TYR A 79 4.87 -29.23 15.86
CA TYR A 79 4.13 -29.36 17.13
C TYR A 79 3.67 -30.78 17.44
N ARG A 80 3.31 -31.58 16.42
CA ARG A 80 2.90 -32.98 16.66
C ARG A 80 4.02 -33.83 17.21
N GLN A 81 5.27 -33.61 16.74
CA GLN A 81 6.45 -34.29 17.26
C GLN A 81 6.74 -33.84 18.70
N LEU A 82 6.72 -32.54 18.96
CA LEU A 82 6.91 -31.97 20.30
C LEU A 82 5.81 -32.44 21.28
N ARG A 83 4.57 -32.52 20.83
CA ARG A 83 3.44 -33.02 21.60
C ARG A 83 3.68 -34.47 22.05
N ALA A 84 4.15 -35.36 21.17
CA ALA A 84 4.48 -36.71 21.51
C ALA A 84 5.58 -36.79 22.60
N GLU A 85 6.69 -36.06 22.41
CA GLU A 85 7.78 -35.95 23.37
C GLU A 85 7.31 -35.42 24.73
N LEU A 86 6.48 -34.36 24.74
CA LEU A 86 5.91 -33.80 25.97
C LEU A 86 4.92 -34.75 26.66
N SER A 87 4.15 -35.51 25.87
CA SER A 87 3.26 -36.55 26.43
C SER A 87 4.03 -37.66 27.14
N ASP A 88 5.19 -38.06 26.55
CA ASP A 88 6.09 -39.03 27.19
C ASP A 88 6.70 -38.49 28.50
N LEU A 89 6.85 -37.16 28.62
CA LEU A 89 7.28 -36.45 29.82
C LEU A 89 6.14 -36.17 30.81
N GLY A 90 4.91 -36.62 30.51
CA GLY A 90 3.76 -36.58 31.44
C GLY A 90 2.82 -35.39 31.22
N HIS A 91 3.04 -34.55 30.23
CA HIS A 91 2.09 -33.50 29.89
C HIS A 91 0.80 -34.06 29.26
N ARG A 92 -0.33 -33.45 29.60
CA ARG A 92 -1.65 -33.80 29.05
C ARG A 92 -2.17 -32.63 28.19
N PHE A 93 -2.76 -32.99 27.07
CA PHE A 93 -3.29 -32.02 26.09
C PHE A 93 -4.81 -32.15 25.98
N THR A 94 -5.47 -31.01 25.82
CA THR A 94 -6.93 -30.89 25.73
C THR A 94 -7.39 -30.41 24.35
N THR A 95 -6.47 -29.83 23.55
CA THR A 95 -6.74 -29.31 22.21
C THR A 95 -5.84 -29.96 21.16
N GLU A 96 -6.16 -29.82 19.88
CA GLU A 96 -5.27 -30.23 18.78
C GLU A 96 -4.40 -29.05 18.26
N CYS A 97 -4.43 -27.92 18.97
CA CYS A 97 -3.74 -26.70 18.56
C CYS A 97 -2.26 -26.74 18.93
N ASP A 98 -1.40 -26.16 18.13
CA ASP A 98 0.02 -25.94 18.43
C ASP A 98 0.24 -24.99 19.62
N THR A 99 -0.69 -24.07 19.88
CA THR A 99 -0.65 -23.10 21.00
C THR A 99 -0.46 -23.76 22.35
N GLU A 100 -1.22 -24.84 22.62
CA GLU A 100 -1.09 -25.63 23.86
C GLU A 100 0.29 -26.30 23.96
N VAL A 101 0.82 -26.79 22.83
CA VAL A 101 2.16 -27.42 22.77
C VAL A 101 3.25 -26.38 23.01
N VAL A 102 3.11 -25.17 22.51
CA VAL A 102 4.06 -24.05 22.74
C VAL A 102 4.13 -23.72 24.24
N LEU A 103 2.97 -23.60 24.91
CA LEU A 103 2.95 -23.34 26.34
C LEU A 103 3.53 -24.52 27.18
N ALA A 104 3.17 -25.74 26.86
CA ALA A 104 3.71 -26.92 27.53
C ALA A 104 5.24 -27.02 27.33
N ALA A 105 5.76 -26.74 26.16
CA ALA A 105 7.18 -26.69 25.85
C ALA A 105 7.92 -25.64 26.70
N TRP A 106 7.33 -24.44 26.84
CA TRP A 106 7.86 -23.40 27.71
C TRP A 106 7.91 -23.86 29.19
N ILE A 107 6.85 -24.45 29.68
CA ILE A 107 6.79 -24.95 31.06
C ILE A 107 7.87 -26.05 31.29
N GLN A 108 8.07 -26.92 30.30
CA GLN A 108 9.04 -28.03 30.41
C GLN A 108 10.50 -27.59 30.26
N TRP A 109 10.80 -26.73 29.25
CA TRP A 109 12.19 -26.43 28.86
C TRP A 109 12.59 -24.94 28.97
N GLY A 110 11.68 -24.09 29.40
CA GLY A 110 11.93 -22.63 29.46
C GLY A 110 12.38 -22.10 28.11
N LYS A 111 13.37 -21.23 28.10
CA LYS A 111 13.88 -20.57 26.85
C LYS A 111 14.43 -21.57 25.83
N ASP A 112 14.92 -22.75 26.25
CA ASP A 112 15.46 -23.77 25.34
C ASP A 112 14.36 -24.42 24.48
N ALA A 113 13.07 -24.21 24.80
CA ALA A 113 11.94 -24.61 23.97
C ALA A 113 12.00 -23.95 22.58
N PHE A 114 12.41 -22.69 22.51
CA PHE A 114 12.35 -21.92 21.26
C PHE A 114 13.34 -22.41 20.19
N ASP A 115 14.49 -22.97 20.57
CA ASP A 115 15.43 -23.61 19.63
C ASP A 115 14.93 -24.96 19.08
N ARG A 116 13.97 -25.59 19.78
CA ARG A 116 13.32 -26.83 19.34
C ARG A 116 12.19 -26.59 18.33
N PHE A 117 11.69 -25.36 18.24
CA PHE A 117 10.60 -24.99 17.34
C PHE A 117 11.06 -24.87 15.89
N ASN A 118 10.46 -25.65 15.02
CA ASN A 118 10.49 -25.36 13.58
C ASN A 118 9.23 -24.57 13.24
N GLY A 119 9.32 -23.26 13.24
CA GLY A 119 8.14 -22.41 13.12
C GLY A 119 8.45 -20.96 12.83
N MET A 120 7.41 -20.18 12.83
CA MET A 120 7.41 -18.73 12.75
C MET A 120 6.53 -18.21 13.89
N PHE A 121 7.05 -17.31 14.71
CA PHE A 121 6.30 -16.86 15.88
C PHE A 121 6.73 -15.52 16.44
N ALA A 122 5.75 -14.85 17.03
CA ALA A 122 5.91 -13.83 18.05
C ALA A 122 4.93 -14.15 19.18
N LEU A 123 5.40 -14.17 20.43
CA LEU A 123 4.59 -14.59 21.55
C LEU A 123 4.83 -13.75 22.80
N ALA A 124 3.83 -13.77 23.68
CA ALA A 124 3.91 -13.24 25.05
C ALA A 124 3.41 -14.31 26.02
N ILE A 125 4.26 -14.71 26.94
CA ILE A 125 3.97 -15.66 28.02
C ILE A 125 4.00 -14.89 29.34
N ALA A 126 2.87 -14.83 30.03
CA ALA A 126 2.74 -14.24 31.36
C ALA A 126 2.91 -15.29 32.46
N ASP A 127 3.78 -15.04 33.44
CA ASP A 127 3.82 -15.71 34.74
C ASP A 127 2.98 -14.88 35.73
N LEU A 128 1.74 -15.31 35.96
CA LEU A 128 0.78 -14.56 36.79
C LEU A 128 1.15 -14.62 38.28
N GLU A 129 1.93 -15.61 38.71
CA GLU A 129 2.42 -15.70 40.11
C GLU A 129 3.57 -14.68 40.35
N ARG A 130 4.50 -14.54 39.35
CA ARG A 130 5.66 -13.67 39.51
C ARG A 130 5.39 -12.24 39.05
N GLY A 131 4.32 -12.00 38.30
CA GLY A 131 4.04 -10.70 37.70
C GLY A 131 5.04 -10.34 36.58
N GLU A 132 5.45 -11.31 35.77
CA GLU A 132 6.45 -11.18 34.71
C GLU A 132 5.85 -11.54 33.36
N VAL A 133 6.35 -10.93 32.27
CA VAL A 133 5.98 -11.30 30.90
C VAL A 133 7.23 -11.58 30.09
N VAL A 134 7.25 -12.74 29.45
CA VAL A 134 8.30 -13.12 28.50
C VAL A 134 7.80 -12.90 27.09
N LEU A 135 8.52 -12.12 26.31
CA LEU A 135 8.31 -11.94 24.88
C LEU A 135 9.37 -12.71 24.12
N ALA A 136 8.97 -13.42 23.03
CA ALA A 136 9.95 -14.06 22.15
C ALA A 136 9.56 -13.88 20.68
N ARG A 137 10.56 -13.80 19.81
CA ARG A 137 10.41 -13.70 18.36
C ARG A 137 11.22 -14.79 17.67
N ASP A 138 10.67 -15.37 16.60
CA ASP A 138 11.31 -16.48 15.89
C ASP A 138 12.71 -16.16 15.36
N GLN A 139 13.47 -17.21 15.03
CA GLN A 139 14.89 -17.15 14.66
C GLN A 139 15.18 -16.25 13.46
N PHE A 140 14.22 -16.07 12.54
CA PHE A 140 14.36 -15.23 11.33
C PHE A 140 13.60 -13.91 11.44
N GLY A 141 12.77 -13.74 12.49
CA GLY A 141 11.92 -12.57 12.66
C GLY A 141 10.77 -12.51 11.64
N ILE A 142 10.22 -13.67 11.27
CA ILE A 142 9.09 -13.77 10.32
C ILE A 142 7.88 -13.05 10.90
N LYS A 143 7.57 -13.27 12.18
CA LYS A 143 6.49 -12.57 12.86
C LYS A 143 6.98 -11.34 13.59
N PRO A 144 6.30 -10.18 13.44
CA PRO A 144 6.71 -8.93 14.07
C PRO A 144 6.29 -8.85 15.54
N LEU A 145 7.11 -8.13 16.33
CA LEU A 145 6.79 -7.76 17.71
C LEU A 145 7.46 -6.43 18.06
N TYR A 146 6.66 -5.47 18.50
CA TYR A 146 7.07 -4.12 18.86
C TYR A 146 6.84 -3.86 20.33
N LEU A 147 7.67 -2.98 20.91
CA LEU A 147 7.61 -2.55 22.30
C LEU A 147 7.69 -1.03 22.38
N ALA A 148 7.01 -0.49 23.38
CA ALA A 148 7.10 0.91 23.77
C ALA A 148 7.02 0.99 25.30
N GLU A 149 7.75 1.94 25.88
CA GLU A 149 7.68 2.33 27.28
C GLU A 149 7.09 3.71 27.37
N ASP A 150 6.16 3.93 28.26
CA ASP A 150 5.58 5.26 28.50
C ASP A 150 6.38 6.03 29.58
N GLY A 151 5.97 7.29 29.83
CA GLY A 151 6.66 8.16 30.80
C GLY A 151 6.54 7.69 32.25
N ASP A 152 5.67 6.75 32.57
CA ASP A 152 5.46 6.19 33.90
C ASP A 152 6.16 4.83 34.10
N GLY A 153 6.97 4.38 33.13
CA GLY A 153 7.69 3.11 33.19
C GLY A 153 6.83 1.89 32.89
N ARG A 154 5.62 2.06 32.30
CA ARG A 154 4.77 0.95 31.88
C ARG A 154 5.21 0.49 30.50
N VAL A 155 5.27 -0.83 30.30
CA VAL A 155 5.73 -1.42 29.03
C VAL A 155 4.52 -1.98 28.27
N PHE A 156 4.46 -1.63 26.99
CA PHE A 156 3.44 -2.09 26.05
C PHE A 156 4.10 -2.85 24.91
N PHE A 157 3.40 -3.85 24.39
CA PHE A 157 3.86 -4.62 23.25
C PHE A 157 2.72 -4.98 22.31
N ALA A 158 3.03 -5.12 21.01
CA ALA A 158 2.04 -5.53 20.01
C ALA A 158 2.70 -6.07 18.74
N SER A 159 1.93 -6.82 17.93
CA SER A 159 2.32 -7.27 16.58
C SER A 159 2.50 -6.11 15.59
N GLU A 160 1.84 -4.98 15.83
CA GLU A 160 1.90 -3.76 15.00
C GLU A 160 2.17 -2.53 15.86
N ILE A 161 2.55 -1.41 15.21
CA ILE A 161 2.89 -0.17 15.92
C ILE A 161 1.62 0.60 16.32
N ARG A 162 0.58 0.62 15.46
CA ARG A 162 -0.68 1.33 15.74
C ARG A 162 -1.38 0.95 17.06
N PRO A 163 -1.37 -0.31 17.49
CA PRO A 163 -1.87 -0.66 18.83
C PRO A 163 -1.17 0.07 19.97
N LEU A 164 0.13 0.36 19.87
CA LEU A 164 0.88 1.11 20.89
C LEU A 164 0.41 2.58 20.95
N PHE A 165 0.07 3.17 19.80
CA PHE A 165 -0.55 4.51 19.75
C PHE A 165 -1.97 4.50 20.29
N ALA A 166 -2.75 3.47 19.94
CA ALA A 166 -4.12 3.30 20.44
C ALA A 166 -4.18 3.09 21.97
N ALA A 167 -3.14 2.49 22.54
CA ALA A 167 -2.97 2.38 23.98
C ALA A 167 -2.70 3.74 24.66
N GLY A 168 -2.15 4.70 23.92
CA GLY A 168 -1.62 5.94 24.47
C GLY A 168 -0.20 5.79 25.06
N ALA A 169 0.48 4.65 24.78
CA ALA A 169 1.82 4.36 25.28
C ALA A 169 2.85 5.38 24.80
N VAL A 170 2.76 5.76 23.53
CA VAL A 170 3.64 6.79 22.93
C VAL A 170 2.83 7.70 22.02
N THR A 171 3.24 8.97 21.94
CA THR A 171 2.80 9.90 20.91
C THR A 171 3.67 9.69 19.67
N PRO A 172 3.10 9.55 18.46
CA PRO A 172 3.88 9.39 17.24
C PRO A 172 4.84 10.56 17.03
N LYS A 173 6.13 10.27 17.03
CA LYS A 173 7.23 11.22 16.74
C LYS A 173 8.23 10.55 15.80
N PRO A 174 8.81 11.26 14.83
CA PRO A 174 9.76 10.68 13.90
C PRO A 174 11.09 10.35 14.61
N ASP A 175 11.75 9.24 14.21
CA ASP A 175 13.12 8.92 14.57
C ASP A 175 14.06 9.40 13.46
N ASP A 176 14.65 10.55 13.65
CA ASP A 176 15.48 11.24 12.65
C ASP A 176 16.69 10.41 12.21
N HIS A 177 17.28 9.64 13.12
CA HIS A 177 18.43 8.78 12.79
C HIS A 177 18.02 7.66 11.82
N THR A 178 16.88 7.02 12.04
CA THR A 178 16.35 5.98 11.15
C THR A 178 15.97 6.57 9.78
N ILE A 179 15.33 7.75 9.76
CA ILE A 179 15.00 8.48 8.52
C ILE A 179 16.26 8.79 7.73
N TYR A 180 17.35 9.28 8.40
CA TYR A 180 18.62 9.56 7.72
C TYR A 180 19.22 8.31 7.09
N ARG A 181 19.31 7.20 7.82
CA ARG A 181 19.85 5.93 7.32
C ARG A 181 19.06 5.40 6.13
N TYR A 182 17.74 5.49 6.20
CA TYR A 182 16.84 5.11 5.11
C TYR A 182 17.05 5.97 3.85
N LEU A 183 17.02 7.28 3.99
CA LEU A 183 17.17 8.19 2.84
C LEU A 183 18.58 8.09 2.24
N ARG A 184 19.62 8.06 3.08
CA ARG A 184 21.01 8.14 2.67
C ARG A 184 21.59 6.81 2.21
N PHE A 185 21.31 5.73 2.94
CA PHE A 185 21.97 4.43 2.77
C PHE A 185 21.01 3.34 2.29
N ARG A 186 19.72 3.57 2.27
CA ARG A 186 18.69 2.56 1.97
C ARG A 186 18.68 1.42 3.01
N VAL A 187 18.97 1.74 4.25
CA VAL A 187 19.08 0.78 5.36
C VAL A 187 18.03 1.10 6.41
N HIS A 188 17.28 0.11 6.81
CA HIS A 188 16.28 0.14 7.86
C HIS A 188 16.03 -1.31 8.33
N ASP A 189 15.35 -1.51 9.43
CA ASP A 189 15.03 -2.81 10.03
C ASP A 189 16.26 -3.64 10.50
N ASP A 190 17.44 -3.08 10.47
CA ASP A 190 18.70 -3.75 10.86
C ASP A 190 19.09 -3.52 12.33
N THR A 191 18.30 -2.72 13.05
CA THR A 191 18.44 -2.40 14.47
C THR A 191 17.07 -2.47 15.16
N PRO A 192 17.03 -2.48 16.51
CA PRO A 192 15.76 -2.41 17.24
C PRO A 192 14.96 -1.12 16.99
N ARG A 193 15.57 -0.04 16.50
CA ARG A 193 14.88 1.25 16.26
C ARG A 193 13.89 1.12 15.10
N THR A 194 12.76 1.80 15.24
CA THR A 194 11.75 1.96 14.19
C THR A 194 11.83 3.39 13.61
N PHE A 195 10.97 3.72 12.67
CA PHE A 195 10.81 5.12 12.21
C PHE A 195 10.11 6.01 13.26
N PHE A 196 9.59 5.43 14.32
CA PHE A 196 8.97 6.15 15.42
C PHE A 196 9.88 6.19 16.65
N HIS A 197 10.17 7.38 17.13
CA HIS A 197 10.91 7.59 18.36
C HIS A 197 10.17 6.97 19.55
N GLY A 198 10.87 6.22 20.40
CA GLY A 198 10.30 5.54 21.57
C GLY A 198 9.63 4.19 21.25
N VAL A 199 9.55 3.78 19.97
CA VAL A 199 9.07 2.45 19.58
C VAL A 199 10.25 1.60 19.13
N THR A 200 10.41 0.42 19.71
CA THR A 200 11.45 -0.55 19.33
C THR A 200 10.83 -1.87 18.87
N ARG A 201 11.59 -2.63 18.10
CA ARG A 201 11.22 -4.00 17.70
C ARG A 201 12.06 -5.01 18.45
N LEU A 202 11.49 -6.19 18.71
CA LEU A 202 12.28 -7.34 19.11
C LEU A 202 12.99 -7.91 17.87
N MET A 203 14.28 -8.17 17.96
CA MET A 203 15.07 -8.63 16.82
C MET A 203 14.89 -10.14 16.57
N PRO A 204 15.26 -10.67 15.38
CA PRO A 204 15.21 -12.11 15.12
C PRO A 204 15.96 -12.92 16.17
N GLY A 205 15.32 -13.98 16.72
CA GLY A 205 15.91 -14.85 17.73
C GLY A 205 16.11 -14.22 19.11
N GLU A 206 15.47 -13.07 19.38
CA GLU A 206 15.49 -12.42 20.69
C GLU A 206 14.36 -12.88 21.60
N ILE A 207 14.65 -12.83 22.89
CA ILE A 207 13.73 -12.94 24.02
C ILE A 207 13.86 -11.69 24.90
N ALA A 208 12.76 -11.19 25.43
CA ALA A 208 12.74 -10.10 26.41
C ALA A 208 11.92 -10.52 27.63
N LEU A 209 12.49 -10.38 28.81
CA LEU A 209 11.79 -10.48 30.10
C LEU A 209 11.36 -9.09 30.52
N LEU A 210 10.07 -8.90 30.75
CA LEU A 210 9.46 -7.68 31.26
C LEU A 210 9.03 -7.90 32.70
N THR A 211 9.33 -6.97 33.57
CA THR A 211 8.95 -7.01 34.99
C THR A 211 8.06 -5.84 35.35
N SER A 212 7.32 -5.96 36.42
CA SER A 212 6.29 -4.96 36.82
C SER A 212 6.88 -3.61 37.25
N ASP A 213 8.17 -3.53 37.49
CA ASP A 213 8.93 -2.29 37.73
C ASP A 213 9.39 -1.58 36.45
N GLY A 214 8.97 -2.09 35.27
CA GLY A 214 9.30 -1.53 33.95
C GLY A 214 10.65 -1.98 33.37
N ALA A 215 11.38 -2.90 34.03
CA ALA A 215 12.63 -3.36 33.48
C ALA A 215 12.41 -4.25 32.26
N ILE A 216 13.25 -4.06 31.19
CA ILE A 216 13.27 -4.85 29.98
C ILE A 216 14.63 -5.50 29.83
N GLN A 217 14.71 -6.82 30.04
CA GLN A 217 15.95 -7.58 29.90
C GLN A 217 15.92 -8.35 28.58
N ARG A 218 16.74 -7.96 27.60
CA ARG A 218 16.83 -8.59 26.27
C ARG A 218 18.02 -9.54 26.19
N SER A 219 17.82 -10.68 25.53
CA SER A 219 18.89 -11.64 25.20
C SER A 219 18.56 -12.41 23.93
N THR A 220 19.56 -13.02 23.31
CA THR A 220 19.38 -13.93 22.18
C THR A 220 19.21 -15.36 22.73
N TYR A 221 18.21 -16.09 22.29
CA TYR A 221 17.98 -17.49 22.69
C TYR A 221 18.51 -18.48 21.66
N THR A 222 18.53 -18.08 20.36
CA THR A 222 18.79 -19.02 19.27
C THR A 222 20.29 -19.36 19.15
N ARG A 223 20.56 -20.65 18.93
CA ARG A 223 21.88 -21.18 18.59
C ARG A 223 22.17 -21.20 17.08
N LEU A 224 21.20 -20.83 16.27
CA LEU A 224 21.30 -20.92 14.80
C LEU A 224 22.54 -20.18 14.26
N TYR A 225 22.89 -19.03 14.84
CA TYR A 225 24.06 -18.25 14.42
C TYR A 225 25.38 -18.99 14.69
N ASP A 226 25.52 -19.59 15.88
CA ASP A 226 26.69 -20.36 16.27
C ASP A 226 26.80 -21.64 15.42
N ASP A 227 25.69 -22.31 15.16
CA ASP A 227 25.64 -23.48 14.28
C ASP A 227 26.09 -23.12 12.86
N MET A 228 25.62 -21.99 12.32
CA MET A 228 26.01 -21.51 11.01
C MET A 228 27.51 -21.20 10.91
N ASP A 229 28.08 -20.56 11.92
CA ASP A 229 29.50 -20.26 11.97
C ASP A 229 30.34 -21.54 12.07
N ALA A 230 29.92 -22.51 12.90
CA ALA A 230 30.59 -23.82 13.02
C ALA A 230 30.52 -24.60 11.72
N LEU A 231 29.37 -24.66 11.04
CA LEU A 231 29.19 -25.35 9.76
C LEU A 231 29.98 -24.66 8.63
N ALA A 232 30.09 -23.34 8.65
CA ALA A 232 30.86 -22.60 7.67
C ALA A 232 32.37 -22.82 7.82
N ALA A 233 32.85 -23.10 9.04
CA ALA A 233 34.25 -23.37 9.32
C ALA A 233 34.73 -24.73 8.77
N ALA A 234 33.82 -25.74 8.67
CA ALA A 234 34.15 -27.09 8.21
C ALA A 234 33.18 -27.55 7.10
N PRO A 235 33.20 -26.93 5.91
CA PRO A 235 32.24 -27.20 4.86
C PRO A 235 32.48 -28.57 4.19
N THR A 236 31.37 -29.27 3.87
CA THR A 236 31.41 -30.53 3.13
C THR A 236 31.35 -30.28 1.61
N PRO A 237 32.00 -31.12 0.79
CA PRO A 237 31.90 -31.03 -0.67
C PRO A 237 30.42 -31.09 -1.14
N TYR A 238 30.13 -30.33 -2.18
CA TYR A 238 28.80 -30.36 -2.81
C TYR A 238 28.81 -31.38 -3.97
N ASP A 239 28.49 -32.63 -3.64
CA ASP A 239 28.39 -33.78 -4.52
C ASP A 239 26.92 -34.23 -4.73
N ARG A 240 26.71 -35.39 -5.33
CA ARG A 240 25.38 -35.95 -5.58
C ARG A 240 24.60 -36.23 -4.26
N SER A 241 25.29 -36.76 -3.25
CA SER A 241 24.67 -37.01 -1.94
C SER A 241 24.22 -35.70 -1.29
N ALA A 242 25.01 -34.64 -1.40
CA ALA A 242 24.65 -33.31 -0.93
C ALA A 242 23.45 -32.75 -1.69
N GLN A 243 23.34 -32.98 -3.02
CA GLN A 243 22.17 -32.59 -3.82
C GLN A 243 20.89 -33.29 -3.35
N GLU A 244 20.96 -34.61 -3.16
CA GLU A 244 19.83 -35.41 -2.67
C GLU A 244 19.41 -34.99 -1.24
N ARG A 245 20.37 -34.71 -0.37
CA ARG A 245 20.12 -34.19 0.99
C ARG A 245 19.43 -32.83 0.94
N PHE A 246 19.92 -31.88 0.13
CA PHE A 246 19.30 -30.59 -0.04
C PHE A 246 17.84 -30.71 -0.51
N ARG A 247 17.58 -31.54 -1.56
CA ARG A 247 16.23 -31.79 -2.07
C ARG A 247 15.30 -32.35 -1.00
N THR A 248 15.77 -33.35 -0.25
CA THR A 248 14.99 -34.00 0.83
C THR A 248 14.59 -32.99 1.92
N VAL A 249 15.54 -32.15 2.34
CA VAL A 249 15.29 -31.15 3.40
C VAL A 249 14.37 -30.05 2.88
N LEU A 250 14.51 -29.60 1.63
CA LEU A 250 13.63 -28.62 1.01
C LEU A 250 12.19 -29.15 0.89
N ASP A 251 12.02 -30.40 0.42
CA ASP A 251 10.71 -31.03 0.34
C ASP A 251 10.04 -31.15 1.73
N ARG A 252 10.84 -31.47 2.77
CA ARG A 252 10.36 -31.51 4.16
C ARG A 252 9.93 -30.11 4.62
N ALA A 253 10.70 -29.08 4.30
CA ALA A 253 10.40 -27.69 4.66
C ALA A 253 9.09 -27.21 4.00
N ILE A 254 8.85 -27.59 2.75
CA ILE A 254 7.60 -27.25 2.03
C ILE A 254 6.42 -28.01 2.66
N ARG A 255 6.55 -29.34 2.87
CA ARG A 255 5.49 -30.16 3.49
C ARG A 255 5.06 -29.62 4.86
N ALA A 256 6.03 -29.26 5.70
CA ALA A 256 5.75 -28.74 7.04
C ALA A 256 4.85 -27.50 6.98
N ARG A 257 4.99 -26.67 5.96
CA ARG A 257 4.22 -25.43 5.80
C ARG A 257 2.86 -25.62 5.11
N LEU A 258 2.50 -26.86 4.75
CA LEU A 258 1.16 -27.19 4.23
C LEU A 258 0.17 -27.57 5.35
N VAL A 259 0.62 -27.76 6.58
CA VAL A 259 -0.24 -28.10 7.72
C VAL A 259 -1.24 -26.95 7.96
N SER A 260 -2.53 -27.22 7.69
CA SER A 260 -3.59 -26.19 7.75
C SER A 260 -4.97 -26.88 7.71
N ASP A 261 -5.96 -26.30 8.39
CA ASP A 261 -7.37 -26.70 8.31
C ASP A 261 -8.17 -25.78 7.35
N VAL A 262 -7.47 -24.81 6.72
CA VAL A 262 -8.05 -23.83 5.79
C VAL A 262 -7.32 -23.85 4.44
N PRO A 263 -7.92 -23.32 3.36
CA PRO A 263 -7.32 -23.36 2.01
C PRO A 263 -5.93 -22.72 1.94
N VAL A 264 -5.01 -23.41 1.26
CA VAL A 264 -3.62 -23.01 1.04
C VAL A 264 -3.37 -22.73 -0.45
N GLY A 265 -2.80 -21.56 -0.74
CA GLY A 265 -2.33 -21.16 -2.07
C GLY A 265 -0.84 -20.87 -2.08
N THR A 266 -0.34 -20.44 -3.26
CA THR A 266 1.09 -20.14 -3.45
C THR A 266 1.29 -18.88 -4.29
N ALA A 267 2.33 -18.11 -3.98
CA ALA A 267 2.81 -17.06 -4.86
C ALA A 267 3.57 -17.66 -6.04
N LEU A 268 3.35 -17.15 -7.26
CA LEU A 268 4.05 -17.56 -8.47
C LEU A 268 4.54 -16.35 -9.25
N SER A 269 5.78 -15.92 -9.03
CA SER A 269 6.39 -14.80 -9.74
C SER A 269 7.11 -15.20 -11.04
N GLY A 270 7.10 -16.49 -11.41
CA GLY A 270 7.93 -17.02 -12.51
C GLY A 270 9.44 -17.02 -12.20
N GLY A 271 9.84 -16.64 -10.97
CA GLY A 271 11.19 -16.80 -10.45
C GLY A 271 11.49 -18.25 -10.06
N LEU A 272 12.78 -18.60 -9.92
CA LEU A 272 13.20 -19.96 -9.56
C LEU A 272 12.59 -20.39 -8.22
N ASP A 273 12.53 -19.51 -7.25
CA ASP A 273 12.14 -19.79 -5.86
C ASP A 273 10.64 -20.14 -5.75
N SER A 274 9.78 -19.22 -6.16
CA SER A 274 8.32 -19.42 -6.14
C SER A 274 7.92 -20.59 -7.05
N SER A 275 8.54 -20.71 -8.22
CA SER A 275 8.28 -21.84 -9.14
C SER A 275 8.70 -23.19 -8.52
N THR A 276 9.75 -23.21 -7.71
CA THR A 276 10.16 -24.43 -6.96
C THR A 276 9.09 -24.85 -5.97
N VAL A 277 8.55 -23.90 -5.18
CA VAL A 277 7.47 -24.20 -4.24
C VAL A 277 6.25 -24.75 -4.97
N VAL A 278 5.81 -24.07 -6.03
CA VAL A 278 4.65 -24.49 -6.85
C VAL A 278 4.86 -25.90 -7.43
N ALA A 279 5.99 -26.13 -8.09
CA ALA A 279 6.25 -27.42 -8.75
C ALA A 279 6.47 -28.57 -7.75
N SER A 280 7.03 -28.29 -6.57
CA SER A 280 7.16 -29.31 -5.50
C SER A 280 5.79 -29.71 -4.95
N ILE A 281 4.90 -28.76 -4.70
CA ILE A 281 3.52 -29.03 -4.25
C ILE A 281 2.75 -29.80 -5.35
N HIS A 282 2.87 -29.36 -6.61
CA HIS A 282 2.24 -30.03 -7.74
C HIS A 282 2.69 -31.51 -7.83
N ARG A 283 4.00 -31.79 -7.65
CA ARG A 283 4.50 -33.15 -7.61
C ARG A 283 3.92 -33.94 -6.42
N MET A 284 3.83 -33.34 -5.22
CA MET A 284 3.25 -33.99 -4.04
C MET A 284 1.76 -34.33 -4.28
N LEU A 285 1.01 -33.44 -4.92
CA LEU A 285 -0.39 -33.70 -5.32
C LEU A 285 -0.49 -34.88 -6.28
N ALA A 286 0.42 -34.96 -7.26
CA ALA A 286 0.46 -36.06 -8.24
C ALA A 286 0.72 -37.43 -7.57
N PHE A 287 1.41 -37.44 -6.41
CA PHE A 287 1.63 -38.65 -5.61
C PHE A 287 0.59 -38.85 -4.48
N ALA A 288 -0.50 -38.06 -4.50
CA ALA A 288 -1.55 -38.11 -3.49
C ALA A 288 -1.04 -37.95 -2.04
N ASP A 289 -0.04 -37.08 -1.84
CA ASP A 289 0.52 -36.80 -0.51
C ASP A 289 -0.56 -36.14 0.35
N GLU A 290 -0.92 -36.79 1.45
CA GLU A 290 -1.99 -36.33 2.37
C GLU A 290 -1.74 -34.94 2.93
N THR A 291 -0.49 -34.51 3.05
CA THR A 291 -0.14 -33.15 3.51
C THR A 291 -0.65 -32.07 2.57
N CYS A 292 -0.96 -32.42 1.31
CA CYS A 292 -1.53 -31.51 0.33
C CYS A 292 -3.06 -31.32 0.42
N ARG A 293 -3.74 -31.99 1.35
CA ARG A 293 -5.19 -31.85 1.54
C ARG A 293 -5.69 -30.40 1.60
N PRO A 294 -5.03 -29.46 2.29
CA PRO A 294 -5.45 -28.03 2.32
C PRO A 294 -5.28 -27.30 0.99
N VAL A 295 -4.44 -27.80 0.09
CA VAL A 295 -4.27 -27.23 -1.26
C VAL A 295 -5.48 -27.55 -2.15
N GLY A 296 -6.16 -28.67 -1.90
CA GLY A 296 -7.29 -29.13 -2.67
C GLY A 296 -6.88 -29.84 -3.98
N ALA A 297 -7.86 -30.11 -4.84
CA ALA A 297 -7.61 -30.76 -6.12
C ALA A 297 -6.89 -29.86 -7.14
N THR A 298 -7.08 -28.54 -7.04
CA THR A 298 -6.47 -27.54 -7.91
C THR A 298 -5.70 -26.54 -7.07
N GLN A 299 -4.40 -26.46 -7.30
CA GLN A 299 -3.50 -25.54 -6.62
C GLN A 299 -3.77 -24.10 -7.07
N GLN A 300 -4.13 -23.22 -6.13
CA GLN A 300 -4.34 -21.80 -6.39
C GLN A 300 -3.03 -21.05 -6.36
N THR A 301 -2.71 -20.28 -7.42
CA THR A 301 -1.48 -19.49 -7.49
C THR A 301 -1.76 -18.05 -7.90
N PHE A 302 -0.95 -17.12 -7.36
CA PHE A 302 -1.16 -15.70 -7.52
C PHE A 302 0.10 -15.04 -8.07
N SER A 303 -0.06 -14.22 -9.12
CA SER A 303 1.05 -13.62 -9.85
C SER A 303 0.79 -12.16 -10.15
N ALA A 304 1.74 -11.27 -9.85
CA ALA A 304 1.72 -9.91 -10.41
C ALA A 304 2.36 -9.92 -11.80
N VAL A 305 1.66 -9.38 -12.80
CA VAL A 305 2.12 -9.29 -14.18
C VAL A 305 2.04 -7.84 -14.69
N PHE A 306 2.95 -7.47 -15.59
CA PHE A 306 3.08 -6.12 -16.12
C PHE A 306 3.19 -6.14 -17.65
N PRO A 307 2.12 -6.51 -18.39
CA PRO A 307 2.16 -6.70 -19.81
C PRO A 307 2.73 -5.50 -20.58
N GLY A 308 3.74 -5.75 -21.41
CA GLY A 308 4.42 -4.73 -22.22
C GLY A 308 5.51 -3.94 -21.50
N GLU A 309 5.76 -4.18 -20.23
CA GLU A 309 6.87 -3.56 -19.48
C GLU A 309 8.12 -4.44 -19.51
N ARG A 310 9.31 -3.82 -19.32
CA ARG A 310 10.59 -4.54 -19.40
C ARG A 310 10.79 -5.60 -18.31
N ASN A 311 10.14 -5.44 -17.19
CA ASN A 311 10.20 -6.34 -16.03
C ASN A 311 9.01 -7.31 -15.96
N ASP A 312 8.23 -7.44 -17.05
CA ASP A 312 7.15 -8.41 -17.12
C ASP A 312 7.68 -9.84 -17.08
N GLU A 313 7.19 -10.62 -16.15
CA GLU A 313 7.56 -11.99 -15.91
C GLU A 313 6.47 -12.99 -16.34
N GLU A 314 5.37 -12.53 -16.95
CA GLU A 314 4.21 -13.34 -17.34
C GLU A 314 4.60 -14.61 -18.11
N ARG A 315 5.54 -14.53 -19.07
CA ARG A 315 6.03 -15.68 -19.86
C ARG A 315 6.62 -16.82 -19.01
N TYR A 316 7.20 -16.49 -17.84
CA TYR A 316 7.76 -17.52 -16.96
C TYR A 316 6.67 -18.16 -16.10
N VAL A 317 5.68 -17.37 -15.69
CA VAL A 317 4.46 -17.86 -15.03
C VAL A 317 3.75 -18.86 -15.94
N ASP A 318 3.53 -18.48 -17.21
CA ASP A 318 2.86 -19.33 -18.21
C ASP A 318 3.63 -20.62 -18.50
N ALA A 319 4.97 -20.55 -18.49
CA ALA A 319 5.79 -21.75 -18.68
C ALA A 319 5.64 -22.75 -17.52
N VAL A 320 5.52 -22.26 -16.26
CA VAL A 320 5.24 -23.14 -15.11
C VAL A 320 3.82 -23.68 -15.19
N ALA A 321 2.84 -22.84 -15.51
CA ALA A 321 1.45 -23.24 -15.65
C ALA A 321 1.28 -24.34 -16.71
N ALA A 322 1.94 -24.18 -17.86
CA ALA A 322 1.92 -25.19 -18.93
C ALA A 322 2.54 -26.53 -18.50
N THR A 323 3.51 -26.52 -17.57
CA THR A 323 4.13 -27.76 -17.05
C THR A 323 3.22 -28.48 -16.06
N CYS A 324 2.46 -27.71 -15.24
CA CYS A 324 1.56 -28.26 -14.23
C CYS A 324 0.15 -28.62 -14.79
N GLY A 325 -0.22 -28.08 -15.96
CA GLY A 325 -1.50 -28.37 -16.60
C GLY A 325 -2.73 -27.89 -15.81
N GLU A 326 -3.84 -28.59 -15.92
CA GLU A 326 -5.14 -28.21 -15.32
C GLU A 326 -5.18 -28.27 -13.79
N ALA A 327 -4.21 -28.90 -13.14
CA ALA A 327 -4.10 -28.95 -11.70
C ALA A 327 -3.62 -27.64 -11.08
N LEU A 328 -3.31 -26.60 -11.91
CA LEU A 328 -2.85 -25.30 -11.47
C LEU A 328 -3.78 -24.19 -11.97
N GLN A 329 -4.39 -23.45 -11.03
CA GLN A 329 -5.14 -22.24 -11.32
C GLN A 329 -4.27 -21.01 -11.08
N VAL A 330 -4.06 -20.18 -12.09
CA VAL A 330 -3.24 -18.96 -11.99
C VAL A 330 -4.10 -17.71 -11.99
N HIS A 331 -4.03 -16.95 -10.90
CA HIS A 331 -4.66 -15.64 -10.76
C HIS A 331 -3.62 -14.56 -11.10
N LYS A 332 -3.81 -13.92 -12.26
CA LYS A 332 -2.91 -12.86 -12.75
C LYS A 332 -3.41 -11.48 -12.34
N VAL A 333 -2.75 -10.87 -11.38
CA VAL A 333 -3.02 -9.51 -10.91
C VAL A 333 -2.22 -8.51 -11.74
N ARG A 334 -2.84 -7.40 -12.13
CA ARG A 334 -2.21 -6.34 -12.95
C ARG A 334 -2.16 -5.03 -12.18
N PRO A 335 -1.15 -4.80 -11.33
CA PRO A 335 -1.00 -3.53 -10.64
C PRO A 335 -0.77 -2.37 -11.64
N ARG A 336 -1.43 -1.23 -11.40
CA ARG A 336 -1.42 -0.08 -12.30
C ARG A 336 -1.02 1.19 -11.57
N ALA A 337 -0.37 2.13 -12.26
CA ALA A 337 0.11 3.39 -11.69
C ALA A 337 -1.00 4.30 -11.16
N ASP A 338 -2.15 4.35 -11.87
CA ASP A 338 -3.33 5.12 -11.45
C ASP A 338 -3.94 4.56 -10.16
N ARG A 339 -4.08 3.24 -10.07
CA ARG A 339 -4.58 2.59 -8.86
C ARG A 339 -3.60 2.72 -7.69
N PHE A 340 -2.30 2.75 -7.97
CA PHE A 340 -1.26 2.97 -6.96
C PHE A 340 -1.50 4.27 -6.17
N LEU A 341 -1.79 5.38 -6.84
CA LEU A 341 -2.09 6.65 -6.17
C LEU A 341 -3.31 6.56 -5.25
N VAL A 342 -4.37 5.90 -5.70
CA VAL A 342 -5.60 5.72 -4.92
C VAL A 342 -5.34 4.87 -3.67
N ASP A 343 -4.63 3.76 -3.83
CA ASP A 343 -4.33 2.84 -2.74
C ASP A 343 -3.19 3.36 -1.81
N LEU A 344 -2.47 4.41 -2.22
CA LEU A 344 -1.20 4.81 -1.59
C LEU A 344 -1.35 5.12 -0.10
N ARG A 345 -2.44 5.78 0.31
CA ARG A 345 -2.70 6.08 1.72
C ARG A 345 -2.93 4.81 2.55
N ASP A 346 -3.79 3.88 2.07
CA ASP A 346 -4.03 2.61 2.76
C ASP A 346 -2.77 1.74 2.78
N PHE A 347 -2.00 1.74 1.69
CA PHE A 347 -0.72 1.05 1.62
C PHE A 347 0.30 1.57 2.66
N ILE A 348 0.47 2.90 2.79
CA ILE A 348 1.36 3.53 3.78
C ILE A 348 0.88 3.20 5.20
N ARG A 349 -0.43 3.30 5.44
CA ARG A 349 -1.04 2.94 6.73
C ARG A 349 -0.85 1.46 7.07
N THR A 350 -0.93 0.58 6.07
CA THR A 350 -0.68 -0.86 6.20
C THR A 350 0.77 -1.14 6.57
N GLN A 351 1.73 -0.48 5.92
CA GLN A 351 3.15 -0.70 6.17
C GLN A 351 3.62 -0.11 7.51
N GLU A 352 2.95 0.90 8.04
CA GLU A 352 3.26 1.67 9.25
C GLU A 352 4.63 2.38 9.22
N GLU A 353 5.58 1.87 8.47
CA GLU A 353 6.93 2.42 8.30
C GLU A 353 7.26 2.53 6.81
N PRO A 354 8.09 3.49 6.38
CA PRO A 354 8.50 3.61 4.99
C PRO A 354 9.10 2.33 4.41
N VAL A 355 8.85 2.11 3.10
CA VAL A 355 9.34 0.96 2.33
C VAL A 355 10.32 1.40 1.24
N ILE A 356 11.30 0.56 0.91
CA ILE A 356 12.46 0.95 0.11
C ILE A 356 12.17 1.14 -1.37
N SER A 357 11.13 0.48 -1.89
CA SER A 357 10.72 0.48 -3.30
C SER A 357 9.22 0.33 -3.44
N THR A 358 8.70 0.45 -4.65
CA THR A 358 7.29 0.22 -4.96
C THR A 358 6.94 -1.27 -5.15
N GLY A 359 7.93 -2.17 -5.12
CA GLY A 359 7.71 -3.62 -5.19
C GLY A 359 6.70 -4.16 -4.15
N PRO A 360 6.77 -3.76 -2.87
CA PRO A 360 5.80 -4.17 -1.86
C PRO A 360 4.34 -3.83 -2.20
N TYR A 361 4.08 -2.80 -3.00
CA TYR A 361 2.72 -2.51 -3.46
C TYR A 361 2.19 -3.56 -4.44
N ALA A 362 3.04 -4.14 -5.31
CA ALA A 362 2.61 -5.24 -6.16
C ALA A 362 2.22 -6.47 -5.32
N GLN A 363 2.96 -6.76 -4.24
CA GLN A 363 2.63 -7.81 -3.28
C GLN A 363 1.32 -7.49 -2.53
N TYR A 364 1.09 -6.24 -2.12
CA TYR A 364 -0.17 -5.77 -1.55
C TYR A 364 -1.36 -6.09 -2.47
N CYS A 365 -1.23 -5.84 -3.78
CA CYS A 365 -2.26 -6.18 -4.76
C CYS A 365 -2.47 -7.70 -4.90
N VAL A 366 -1.39 -8.49 -4.87
CA VAL A 366 -1.45 -9.95 -4.90
C VAL A 366 -2.15 -10.51 -3.66
N MET A 367 -1.83 -9.99 -2.45
CA MET A 367 -2.44 -10.44 -1.20
C MET A 367 -3.94 -10.08 -1.14
N ARG A 368 -4.33 -8.93 -1.68
CA ARG A 368 -5.74 -8.53 -1.83
C ARG A 368 -6.52 -9.53 -2.70
N GLU A 369 -5.94 -9.98 -3.82
CA GLU A 369 -6.55 -11.00 -4.66
C GLU A 369 -6.58 -12.36 -3.96
N ALA A 370 -5.47 -12.77 -3.37
CA ALA A 370 -5.34 -14.07 -2.68
C ALA A 370 -6.36 -14.24 -1.56
N SER A 371 -6.69 -13.18 -0.83
CA SER A 371 -7.66 -13.20 0.28
C SER A 371 -9.08 -13.63 -0.13
N GLN A 372 -9.41 -13.54 -1.42
CA GLN A 372 -10.70 -13.98 -1.95
C GLN A 372 -10.77 -15.51 -2.15
N HIS A 373 -9.61 -16.19 -2.15
CA HIS A 373 -9.52 -17.59 -2.53
C HIS A 373 -8.92 -18.46 -1.42
N VAL A 374 -7.93 -17.94 -0.67
CA VAL A 374 -7.16 -18.70 0.31
C VAL A 374 -6.94 -17.91 1.60
N THR A 375 -6.69 -18.61 2.69
CA THR A 375 -6.35 -18.01 3.99
C THR A 375 -4.86 -18.12 4.28
N VAL A 376 -4.17 -19.10 3.67
CA VAL A 376 -2.73 -19.32 3.82
C VAL A 376 -2.05 -19.22 2.45
N MET A 377 -0.89 -18.58 2.38
CA MET A 377 -0.11 -18.45 1.14
C MET A 377 1.36 -18.78 1.37
N LEU A 378 1.91 -19.73 0.60
CA LEU A 378 3.34 -20.01 0.61
C LEU A 378 4.06 -19.11 -0.40
N ASP A 379 5.19 -18.54 0.03
CA ASP A 379 6.04 -17.67 -0.77
C ASP A 379 7.49 -18.18 -0.86
N GLY A 380 8.22 -17.69 -1.85
CA GLY A 380 9.63 -17.98 -2.09
C GLY A 380 10.62 -17.06 -1.36
N GLN A 381 10.17 -16.26 -0.38
CA GLN A 381 11.03 -15.33 0.35
C GLN A 381 12.15 -16.03 1.11
N GLY A 382 13.29 -15.35 1.25
CA GLY A 382 14.49 -15.85 1.91
C GLY A 382 15.41 -16.67 1.00
N ALA A 383 14.94 -17.19 -0.14
CA ALA A 383 15.75 -17.98 -1.04
C ALA A 383 16.90 -17.18 -1.69
N ASP A 384 16.71 -15.91 -1.94
CA ASP A 384 17.73 -15.03 -2.51
C ASP A 384 18.87 -14.76 -1.50
N GLU A 385 18.51 -14.53 -0.26
CA GLU A 385 19.46 -14.31 0.84
C GLU A 385 20.15 -15.61 1.28
N LEU A 386 19.45 -16.76 1.20
CA LEU A 386 20.01 -18.06 1.51
C LEU A 386 21.00 -18.58 0.45
N LEU A 387 20.69 -18.37 -0.84
CA LEU A 387 21.35 -19.01 -1.97
C LEU A 387 21.95 -18.02 -2.99
N ALA A 388 22.23 -16.78 -2.55
CA ALA A 388 22.87 -15.72 -3.33
C ALA A 388 22.15 -15.37 -4.64
N GLY A 389 20.83 -15.10 -4.57
CA GLY A 389 20.02 -14.82 -5.75
C GLY A 389 20.36 -13.51 -6.48
N TYR A 390 20.90 -12.51 -5.77
CA TYR A 390 21.19 -11.19 -6.34
C TYR A 390 22.57 -11.11 -7.01
N LEU A 391 22.62 -10.42 -8.14
CA LEU A 391 23.85 -10.26 -8.94
C LEU A 391 25.06 -9.70 -8.13
N PRO A 392 24.91 -8.78 -7.18
CA PRO A 392 26.04 -8.31 -6.37
C PRO A 392 26.76 -9.39 -5.56
N TYR A 393 26.11 -10.48 -5.17
CA TYR A 393 26.74 -11.58 -4.46
C TYR A 393 27.84 -12.27 -5.26
N TYR A 394 27.73 -12.26 -6.60
CA TYR A 394 28.77 -12.81 -7.45
C TYR A 394 30.11 -12.07 -7.28
N LEU A 395 30.07 -10.76 -7.09
CA LEU A 395 31.30 -9.98 -6.82
C LEU A 395 31.93 -10.32 -5.48
N VAL A 396 31.09 -10.58 -4.46
CA VAL A 396 31.57 -11.01 -3.14
C VAL A 396 32.19 -12.40 -3.26
N HIS A 397 31.54 -13.32 -3.98
CA HIS A 397 32.07 -14.65 -4.26
C HIS A 397 33.43 -14.60 -4.95
N LEU A 398 33.59 -13.81 -6.02
CA LEU A 398 34.87 -13.66 -6.72
C LEU A 398 35.98 -13.14 -5.81
N ARG A 399 35.70 -12.19 -4.92
CA ARG A 399 36.68 -11.65 -3.96
C ARG A 399 37.13 -12.66 -2.92
N GLY A 400 36.28 -13.64 -2.61
CA GLY A 400 36.59 -14.74 -1.69
C GLY A 400 37.46 -15.83 -2.33
N LEU A 401 37.53 -15.92 -3.67
CA LEU A 401 38.32 -16.93 -4.38
C LEU A 401 39.78 -16.53 -4.52
N ARG A 402 40.71 -17.51 -4.49
CA ARG A 402 42.15 -17.31 -4.64
C ARG A 402 42.74 -18.27 -5.69
N GLY A 403 43.84 -17.83 -6.34
CA GLY A 403 44.63 -18.65 -7.25
C GLY A 403 43.85 -19.22 -8.43
N GLY A 404 44.10 -20.49 -8.79
CA GLY A 404 43.50 -21.18 -9.93
C GLY A 404 41.97 -21.29 -9.89
N ARG A 405 41.35 -21.29 -8.67
CA ARG A 405 39.87 -21.27 -8.52
C ARG A 405 39.27 -19.99 -9.06
N MET A 406 39.90 -18.83 -8.79
CA MET A 406 39.44 -17.56 -9.32
C MET A 406 39.58 -17.48 -10.84
N ALA A 407 40.72 -17.92 -11.40
CA ALA A 407 40.93 -17.93 -12.84
C ALA A 407 39.93 -18.86 -13.56
N GLY A 408 39.66 -20.05 -13.01
CA GLY A 408 38.68 -20.98 -13.54
C GLY A 408 37.23 -20.42 -13.50
N GLU A 409 36.86 -19.73 -12.44
CA GLU A 409 35.53 -19.09 -12.29
C GLU A 409 35.39 -17.95 -13.31
N LEU A 410 36.41 -17.08 -13.46
CA LEU A 410 36.41 -15.97 -14.39
C LEU A 410 36.25 -16.44 -15.85
N LEU A 411 36.99 -17.49 -16.25
CA LEU A 411 36.91 -18.04 -17.60
C LEU A 411 35.53 -18.62 -17.95
N ARG A 412 34.84 -19.21 -16.96
CA ARG A 412 33.54 -19.85 -17.17
C ARG A 412 32.34 -18.92 -16.95
N SER A 413 32.59 -17.67 -16.55
CA SER A 413 31.58 -16.68 -16.17
C SER A 413 31.66 -15.38 -16.96
N VAL A 414 32.27 -15.44 -18.17
CA VAL A 414 32.48 -14.25 -19.01
C VAL A 414 31.19 -13.48 -19.28
N ASP A 415 30.06 -14.17 -19.45
CA ASP A 415 28.74 -13.54 -19.63
C ASP A 415 28.25 -12.76 -18.41
N VAL A 416 28.50 -13.29 -17.21
CA VAL A 416 28.15 -12.60 -15.95
C VAL A 416 29.06 -11.39 -15.72
N LEU A 417 30.35 -11.55 -16.01
CA LEU A 417 31.33 -10.46 -15.92
C LEU A 417 31.03 -9.34 -16.92
N TRP A 418 30.61 -9.69 -18.13
CA TRP A 418 30.21 -8.71 -19.14
C TRP A 418 28.97 -7.93 -18.69
N ARG A 419 27.97 -8.60 -18.12
CA ARG A 419 26.79 -7.95 -17.55
C ARG A 419 27.16 -7.02 -16.38
N LEU A 420 27.99 -7.49 -15.46
CA LEU A 420 28.50 -6.69 -14.35
C LEU A 420 29.36 -5.51 -14.83
N GLY A 421 30.19 -5.72 -15.86
CA GLY A 421 30.97 -4.67 -16.51
C GLY A 421 30.08 -3.62 -17.16
N ARG A 422 29.05 -4.05 -17.87
CA ARG A 422 28.08 -3.15 -18.50
C ARG A 422 27.27 -2.35 -17.49
N THR A 423 26.79 -2.97 -16.40
CA THR A 423 26.11 -2.24 -15.32
C THR A 423 27.06 -1.27 -14.60
N ARG A 424 28.32 -1.65 -14.38
CA ARG A 424 29.32 -0.73 -13.81
C ARG A 424 29.72 0.38 -14.77
N LEU A 425 29.87 0.12 -16.06
CA LEU A 425 30.13 1.16 -17.06
C LEU A 425 28.97 2.15 -17.16
N THR A 426 27.72 1.66 -17.17
CA THR A 426 26.55 2.54 -17.11
C THR A 426 26.47 3.28 -15.79
N ASP A 427 26.87 2.66 -14.65
CA ASP A 427 26.96 3.30 -13.35
C ASP A 427 28.10 4.33 -13.26
N ILE A 428 29.26 4.06 -13.84
CA ILE A 428 30.40 4.99 -13.85
C ILE A 428 30.12 6.18 -14.75
N VAL A 429 29.57 5.95 -15.96
CA VAL A 429 29.16 7.01 -16.88
C VAL A 429 27.98 7.79 -16.27
N GLY A 430 27.05 7.11 -15.61
CA GLY A 430 25.95 7.73 -14.87
C GLY A 430 26.39 8.48 -13.61
N ARG A 431 27.40 7.97 -12.86
CA ARG A 431 27.92 8.64 -11.64
C ARG A 431 28.52 10.02 -11.91
N ARG A 432 29.11 10.24 -13.08
CA ARG A 432 29.57 11.60 -13.48
C ARG A 432 28.43 12.59 -13.71
N ARG A 433 27.18 12.10 -13.85
CA ARG A 433 25.95 12.88 -14.05
C ARG A 433 24.96 12.76 -12.87
N ARG A 434 25.24 11.90 -11.87
CA ARG A 434 24.30 11.68 -10.74
C ARG A 434 24.51 12.72 -9.66
N THR A 435 23.43 13.42 -9.31
CA THR A 435 23.38 14.22 -8.09
C THR A 435 23.44 13.29 -6.88
N PRO A 436 24.44 13.43 -5.97
CA PRO A 436 24.47 12.62 -4.76
C PRO A 436 23.20 12.84 -3.93
N THR A 437 22.61 11.77 -3.39
CA THR A 437 21.43 11.86 -2.51
C THR A 437 21.65 12.83 -1.35
N ALA A 438 22.90 12.96 -0.87
CA ALA A 438 23.25 13.91 0.19
C ALA A 438 22.91 15.37 -0.15
N ASN A 439 22.95 15.75 -1.43
CA ASN A 439 22.65 17.10 -1.90
C ASN A 439 21.14 17.39 -1.97
N LEU A 440 20.30 16.39 -1.76
CA LEU A 440 18.83 16.50 -1.74
C LEU A 440 18.28 16.52 -0.31
N LEU A 441 19.16 16.29 0.68
CA LEU A 441 18.79 16.31 2.10
C LEU A 441 18.94 17.73 2.66
N GLY A 442 18.09 18.06 3.63
CA GLY A 442 18.22 19.30 4.39
C GLY A 442 19.62 19.46 4.98
N ARG A 443 20.18 20.64 4.89
CA ARG A 443 21.59 20.90 5.21
C ARG A 443 21.93 20.53 6.65
N ASP A 444 21.16 21.03 7.61
CA ASP A 444 21.42 20.80 9.04
C ASP A 444 21.19 19.33 9.42
N PHE A 445 20.19 18.70 8.81
CA PHE A 445 19.91 17.28 8.97
C PHE A 445 21.07 16.41 8.44
N ALA A 446 21.59 16.70 7.26
CA ALA A 446 22.72 16.00 6.67
C ALA A 446 24.02 16.19 7.50
N GLU A 447 24.25 17.38 8.05
CA GLU A 447 25.40 17.69 8.88
C GLU A 447 25.35 16.98 10.24
N THR A 448 24.17 16.91 10.87
CA THR A 448 23.97 16.21 12.15
C THR A 448 24.44 14.75 12.08
N TYR A 449 24.15 14.08 10.96
CA TYR A 449 24.45 12.66 10.78
C TYR A 449 25.64 12.37 9.84
N ARG A 450 26.51 13.35 9.55
CA ARG A 450 27.63 13.22 8.60
C ARG A 450 28.61 12.10 8.94
N HIS A 451 28.68 11.71 10.20
CA HIS A 451 29.58 10.66 10.70
C HIS A 451 29.02 9.25 10.51
N GLU A 452 27.73 9.13 10.20
CA GLU A 452 27.12 7.83 9.92
C GLU A 452 27.76 7.16 8.71
N ARG A 453 27.98 5.85 8.84
CA ARG A 453 28.59 5.02 7.78
C ARG A 453 27.64 3.93 7.34
N PHE A 454 27.71 3.58 6.06
CA PHE A 454 27.06 2.39 5.56
C PHE A 454 27.61 1.16 6.30
N PRO A 455 26.77 0.23 6.78
CA PRO A 455 27.22 -0.98 7.47
C PRO A 455 28.22 -1.76 6.61
N SER A 456 29.41 -2.04 7.15
CA SER A 456 30.43 -2.84 6.46
C SER A 456 30.13 -4.32 6.60
N VAL A 457 30.27 -5.08 5.52
CA VAL A 457 30.10 -6.53 5.52
C VAL A 457 31.38 -7.18 5.01
N ARG A 458 31.76 -8.31 5.62
CA ARG A 458 32.94 -9.08 5.22
C ARG A 458 32.86 -9.50 3.74
N ASN A 459 34.01 -9.56 3.07
CA ASN A 459 34.13 -10.02 1.68
C ASN A 459 34.12 -11.57 1.60
N ASP A 460 33.32 -12.21 2.39
CA ASP A 460 33.04 -13.65 2.37
C ASP A 460 31.58 -13.88 2.03
N ILE A 461 31.30 -14.86 1.17
CA ILE A 461 29.92 -15.08 0.68
C ILE A 461 28.99 -15.53 1.78
N LYS A 462 29.37 -16.45 2.65
CA LYS A 462 28.51 -16.95 3.73
C LYS A 462 28.30 -15.86 4.78
N ALA A 463 29.34 -15.12 5.15
CA ALA A 463 29.22 -14.00 6.09
C ALA A 463 28.31 -12.89 5.52
N ARG A 464 28.38 -12.63 4.20
CA ARG A 464 27.48 -11.70 3.53
C ARG A 464 26.05 -12.16 3.55
N LEU A 465 25.78 -13.43 3.23
CA LEU A 465 24.45 -14.01 3.24
C LEU A 465 23.84 -14.03 4.66
N ALA A 466 24.65 -14.35 5.69
CA ALA A 466 24.21 -14.28 7.07
C ALA A 466 23.81 -12.86 7.49
N ALA A 467 24.60 -11.86 7.09
CA ALA A 467 24.26 -10.46 7.34
C ALA A 467 22.96 -10.02 6.64
N ASP A 468 22.71 -10.49 5.42
CA ASP A 468 21.50 -10.18 4.67
C ASP A 468 20.27 -10.96 5.17
N LEU A 469 20.43 -12.20 5.65
CA LEU A 469 19.38 -12.99 6.28
C LEU A 469 18.87 -12.39 7.60
N PHE A 470 19.76 -11.83 8.43
CA PHE A 470 19.38 -11.44 9.79
C PHE A 470 19.38 -9.92 10.05
N ARG A 471 19.96 -9.10 9.14
CA ARG A 471 20.12 -7.66 9.40
C ARG A 471 19.82 -6.77 8.21
N HIS A 472 20.36 -7.01 6.99
CA HIS A 472 20.42 -5.95 5.98
C HIS A 472 19.38 -6.06 4.85
N SER A 473 18.80 -7.23 4.60
CA SER A 473 17.84 -7.44 3.50
C SER A 473 16.54 -8.07 3.98
N LEU A 474 16.62 -9.31 4.47
CA LEU A 474 15.46 -10.13 4.78
C LEU A 474 14.52 -9.56 5.85
N PRO A 475 14.98 -8.92 6.95
CA PRO A 475 14.07 -8.37 7.96
C PRO A 475 13.06 -7.36 7.38
N ALA A 476 13.51 -6.49 6.46
CA ALA A 476 12.63 -5.55 5.78
C ALA A 476 11.63 -6.26 4.86
N LEU A 477 12.08 -7.27 4.10
CA LEU A 477 11.22 -8.03 3.19
C LEU A 477 10.14 -8.82 3.95
N LEU A 478 10.49 -9.41 5.09
CA LEU A 478 9.53 -10.13 5.95
C LEU A 478 8.52 -9.17 6.58
N ARG A 479 8.93 -7.96 6.98
CA ARG A 479 8.01 -6.93 7.43
C ARG A 479 7.00 -6.57 6.34
N TYR A 480 7.47 -6.32 5.11
CA TYR A 480 6.58 -5.99 3.98
C TYR A 480 5.58 -7.11 3.70
N GLU A 481 6.05 -8.36 3.73
CA GLU A 481 5.22 -9.53 3.49
C GLU A 481 4.15 -9.70 4.58
N ASP A 482 4.53 -9.65 5.86
CA ASP A 482 3.60 -9.76 6.98
C ASP A 482 2.56 -8.64 6.95
N ARG A 483 2.97 -7.39 6.71
CA ARG A 483 2.06 -6.25 6.63
C ARG A 483 1.06 -6.38 5.48
N ASN A 484 1.55 -6.75 4.28
CA ASN A 484 0.71 -6.90 3.10
C ASN A 484 -0.28 -8.06 3.25
N SER A 485 0.18 -9.21 3.73
CA SER A 485 -0.64 -10.41 3.88
C SER A 485 -1.69 -10.22 4.98
N MET A 486 -1.26 -9.68 6.14
CA MET A 486 -2.15 -9.49 7.27
C MET A 486 -3.17 -8.36 7.09
N ARG A 487 -2.90 -7.37 6.24
CA ARG A 487 -3.91 -6.37 5.86
C ARG A 487 -5.19 -7.03 5.32
N PHE A 488 -5.05 -8.18 4.70
CA PHE A 488 -6.14 -8.94 4.07
C PHE A 488 -6.43 -10.27 4.79
N SER A 489 -5.96 -10.45 6.01
CA SER A 489 -6.15 -11.68 6.80
C SER A 489 -5.65 -12.94 6.08
N VAL A 490 -4.52 -12.85 5.38
CA VAL A 490 -3.83 -13.98 4.74
C VAL A 490 -2.56 -14.30 5.52
N GLU A 491 -2.36 -15.57 5.85
CA GLU A 491 -1.14 -16.03 6.50
C GLU A 491 -0.04 -16.35 5.49
N GLY A 492 1.05 -15.54 5.49
CA GLY A 492 2.26 -15.83 4.69
C GLY A 492 3.15 -16.87 5.37
N ARG A 493 3.62 -17.88 4.60
CA ARG A 493 4.57 -18.92 5.01
C ARG A 493 5.75 -19.00 4.06
N VAL A 494 6.96 -19.13 4.60
CA VAL A 494 8.23 -19.01 3.88
C VAL A 494 9.08 -20.30 4.03
N PRO A 495 8.95 -21.28 3.11
CA PRO A 495 9.63 -22.57 3.24
C PRO A 495 11.15 -22.50 3.23
N PHE A 496 11.74 -21.49 2.58
CA PHE A 496 13.20 -21.31 2.54
C PHE A 496 13.80 -20.88 3.88
N LEU A 497 12.99 -20.39 4.81
CA LEU A 497 13.37 -20.02 6.17
C LEU A 497 13.08 -21.17 7.16
N ASP A 498 13.51 -22.36 6.79
CA ASP A 498 13.53 -23.54 7.66
C ASP A 498 14.93 -23.70 8.23
N ALA A 499 15.05 -23.78 9.58
CA ALA A 499 16.34 -23.84 10.25
C ALA A 499 17.19 -25.06 9.81
N ALA A 500 16.55 -26.21 9.54
CA ALA A 500 17.26 -27.39 9.03
C ALA A 500 17.76 -27.17 7.59
N LEU A 501 16.99 -26.50 6.75
CA LEU A 501 17.41 -26.13 5.40
C LEU A 501 18.58 -25.15 5.43
N VAL A 502 18.53 -24.12 6.28
CA VAL A 502 19.61 -23.16 6.47
C VAL A 502 20.89 -23.86 6.93
N ARG A 503 20.82 -24.69 7.98
CA ARG A 503 21.97 -25.49 8.45
C ARG A 503 22.53 -26.40 7.34
N THR A 504 21.66 -27.01 6.52
CA THR A 504 22.07 -27.86 5.40
C THR A 504 22.84 -27.07 4.36
N VAL A 505 22.37 -25.87 3.95
CA VAL A 505 23.10 -25.00 3.01
C VAL A 505 24.43 -24.53 3.59
N TRP A 506 24.48 -24.18 4.88
CA TRP A 506 25.70 -23.75 5.54
C TRP A 506 26.74 -24.88 5.70
N SER A 507 26.30 -26.12 5.75
CA SER A 507 27.21 -27.28 5.80
C SER A 507 27.96 -27.51 4.47
N PHE A 508 27.49 -26.99 3.35
CA PHE A 508 28.11 -27.21 2.05
C PHE A 508 29.24 -26.23 1.74
N ASP A 509 30.15 -26.63 0.86
CA ASP A 509 31.13 -25.74 0.20
C ASP A 509 30.39 -24.62 -0.56
N PRO A 510 30.92 -23.40 -0.59
CA PRO A 510 30.31 -22.27 -1.32
C PRO A 510 29.95 -22.54 -2.79
N SER A 511 30.52 -23.57 -3.43
CA SER A 511 30.14 -23.99 -4.78
C SER A 511 28.70 -24.53 -4.89
N ALA A 512 28.05 -24.88 -3.78
CA ALA A 512 26.62 -25.18 -3.73
C ALA A 512 25.76 -23.93 -3.97
N ILE A 513 26.30 -22.76 -3.63
CA ILE A 513 25.61 -21.47 -3.69
C ILE A 513 25.88 -20.82 -5.04
N ILE A 514 27.17 -20.57 -5.36
CA ILE A 514 27.60 -19.99 -6.65
C ILE A 514 28.68 -20.86 -7.27
N HIS A 515 28.51 -21.24 -8.53
CA HIS A 515 29.49 -22.05 -9.29
C HIS A 515 29.41 -21.75 -10.79
N HIS A 516 30.54 -21.47 -11.43
CA HIS A 516 30.67 -21.19 -12.86
C HIS A 516 29.68 -20.16 -13.40
N GLY A 517 29.50 -19.05 -12.65
CA GLY A 517 28.55 -17.98 -12.97
C GLY A 517 27.09 -18.31 -12.72
N TRP A 518 26.78 -19.47 -12.17
CA TRP A 518 25.42 -19.84 -11.76
C TRP A 518 25.24 -19.61 -10.26
N ASN A 519 24.28 -18.78 -9.91
CA ASN A 519 23.77 -18.63 -8.54
C ASN A 519 22.70 -19.68 -8.23
N LYS A 520 22.40 -19.89 -6.96
CA LYS A 520 21.39 -20.86 -6.46
C LYS A 520 21.63 -22.28 -7.01
N ARG A 521 22.88 -22.70 -7.12
CA ARG A 521 23.22 -23.99 -7.75
C ARG A 521 22.47 -25.13 -7.11
N ALA A 522 22.47 -25.25 -5.77
CA ALA A 522 21.77 -26.31 -5.08
C ALA A 522 20.28 -26.39 -5.43
N LEU A 523 19.61 -25.23 -5.54
CA LEU A 523 18.20 -25.16 -5.91
C LEU A 523 17.97 -25.58 -7.37
N ARG A 524 18.83 -25.12 -8.29
CA ARG A 524 18.75 -25.49 -9.72
C ARG A 524 18.95 -26.98 -9.94
N ASP A 525 19.94 -27.58 -9.27
CA ASP A 525 20.23 -28.99 -9.35
C ASP A 525 19.09 -29.85 -8.78
N ALA A 526 18.51 -29.39 -7.64
CA ALA A 526 17.38 -30.07 -6.99
C ALA A 526 16.06 -30.00 -7.77
N THR A 527 15.93 -29.07 -8.73
CA THR A 527 14.68 -28.81 -9.46
C THR A 527 14.79 -28.96 -10.98
N VAL A 528 15.90 -29.55 -11.45
CA VAL A 528 16.15 -29.69 -12.89
C VAL A 528 15.09 -30.54 -13.60
N ASP A 529 14.51 -31.50 -12.90
CA ASP A 529 13.45 -32.41 -13.36
C ASP A 529 12.03 -31.87 -13.08
N LEU A 530 11.88 -30.80 -12.31
CA LEU A 530 10.60 -30.24 -11.93
C LEU A 530 10.22 -29.01 -12.72
N LEU A 531 11.18 -28.18 -13.05
CA LEU A 531 10.94 -26.86 -13.63
C LEU A 531 11.19 -26.83 -15.14
N PRO A 532 10.40 -26.05 -15.91
CA PRO A 532 10.69 -25.78 -17.30
C PRO A 532 12.13 -25.23 -17.45
N ARG A 533 12.84 -25.64 -18.50
CA ARG A 533 14.21 -25.16 -18.78
C ARG A 533 14.31 -23.63 -18.83
N LEU A 534 13.24 -22.96 -19.28
CA LEU A 534 13.12 -21.50 -19.33
C LEU A 534 13.29 -20.88 -17.94
N VAL A 535 12.70 -21.47 -16.89
CA VAL A 535 12.77 -21.02 -15.50
C VAL A 535 14.06 -21.52 -14.83
N ASN A 536 14.34 -22.82 -14.91
CA ASN A 536 15.52 -23.42 -14.27
C ASN A 536 16.86 -22.81 -14.75
N ARG A 537 16.99 -22.46 -16.04
CA ARG A 537 18.19 -21.84 -16.62
C ARG A 537 18.13 -20.32 -16.71
N ARG A 538 17.16 -19.69 -16.05
CA ARG A 538 17.03 -18.23 -16.02
C ARG A 538 18.20 -17.59 -15.27
N ARG A 539 18.90 -16.62 -15.90
CA ARG A 539 20.01 -15.85 -15.33
C ARG A 539 19.69 -14.36 -15.15
N ASN A 540 18.56 -13.89 -15.65
CA ASN A 540 18.18 -12.48 -15.68
C ASN A 540 17.10 -12.17 -14.65
N LYS A 541 17.17 -12.76 -13.45
CA LYS A 541 16.22 -12.41 -12.39
C LYS A 541 16.31 -10.91 -12.13
N ILE A 542 15.19 -10.25 -12.29
CA ILE A 542 14.92 -8.92 -11.74
C ILE A 542 14.22 -9.20 -10.41
N GLY A 543 14.59 -8.52 -9.32
CA GLY A 543 13.86 -8.65 -8.06
C GLY A 543 12.36 -8.37 -8.29
N PHE A 544 11.51 -8.75 -7.36
CA PHE A 544 10.07 -8.43 -7.43
C PHE A 544 9.90 -6.90 -7.40
N THR A 545 9.78 -6.30 -8.59
CA THR A 545 9.73 -4.85 -8.81
C THR A 545 8.59 -4.48 -9.73
N THR A 546 7.97 -3.34 -9.47
CA THR A 546 7.03 -2.70 -10.39
C THR A 546 7.78 -1.97 -11.51
N PRO A 547 7.14 -1.56 -12.59
CA PRO A 547 7.76 -0.72 -13.63
C PRO A 547 7.87 0.74 -13.15
N GLU A 548 8.72 0.97 -12.16
CA GLU A 548 8.86 2.21 -11.39
C GLU A 548 9.05 3.46 -12.23
N ASP A 549 10.00 3.41 -13.20
CA ASP A 549 10.27 4.54 -14.09
C ASP A 549 9.04 4.91 -14.93
N SER A 550 8.36 3.90 -15.48
CA SER A 550 7.13 4.07 -16.26
C SER A 550 6.01 4.65 -15.39
N TRP A 551 5.87 4.17 -14.16
CA TRP A 551 4.85 4.64 -13.21
C TRP A 551 5.11 6.09 -12.79
N PHE A 552 6.32 6.43 -12.38
CA PHE A 552 6.66 7.79 -11.96
C PHE A 552 6.51 8.80 -13.09
N GLN A 553 6.81 8.42 -14.35
CA GLN A 553 6.51 9.26 -15.50
C GLN A 553 5.01 9.48 -15.72
N ARG A 554 4.17 8.50 -15.38
CA ARG A 554 2.70 8.62 -15.47
C ARG A 554 2.12 9.52 -14.39
N ILE A 555 2.61 9.39 -13.14
CA ILE A 555 2.13 10.14 -11.97
C ILE A 555 2.99 11.37 -11.62
N LYS A 556 3.85 11.81 -12.53
CA LYS A 556 4.84 12.85 -12.28
C LYS A 556 4.27 14.17 -11.76
N ASN A 557 3.07 14.54 -12.22
CA ASN A 557 2.43 15.79 -11.80
C ASN A 557 1.99 15.72 -10.33
N ASP A 558 1.44 14.58 -9.90
CA ASP A 558 1.03 14.37 -8.52
C ASP A 558 2.23 14.36 -7.58
N VAL A 559 3.31 13.69 -7.98
CA VAL A 559 4.57 13.67 -7.23
C VAL A 559 5.18 15.07 -7.15
N TYR A 560 5.16 15.84 -8.26
CA TYR A 560 5.63 17.23 -8.27
C TYR A 560 4.85 18.10 -7.29
N LEU A 561 3.51 18.02 -7.29
CA LEU A 561 2.66 18.78 -6.37
C LEU A 561 2.95 18.46 -4.89
N ILE A 562 3.25 17.20 -4.58
CA ILE A 562 3.64 16.82 -3.23
C ILE A 562 4.98 17.44 -2.87
N PHE A 563 5.99 17.38 -3.74
CA PHE A 563 7.31 17.97 -3.49
C PHE A 563 7.27 19.50 -3.45
N ALA A 564 6.37 20.15 -4.21
CA ALA A 564 6.18 21.59 -4.20
C ALA A 564 5.31 22.10 -3.02
N SER A 565 4.73 21.20 -2.23
CA SER A 565 3.83 21.58 -1.14
C SER A 565 4.58 22.28 0.02
N GLN A 566 3.87 23.15 0.73
CA GLN A 566 4.39 23.80 1.93
C GLN A 566 4.78 22.78 3.00
N SER A 567 4.01 21.70 3.15
CA SER A 567 4.31 20.59 4.08
C SER A 567 5.69 20.02 3.81
N PHE A 568 5.99 19.65 2.55
CA PHE A 568 7.30 19.11 2.17
C PHE A 568 8.43 20.12 2.41
N GLY A 569 8.23 21.40 2.05
CA GLY A 569 9.22 22.47 2.24
C GLY A 569 9.52 22.80 3.70
N ALA A 570 8.56 22.52 4.61
CA ALA A 570 8.74 22.73 6.05
C ALA A 570 9.48 21.57 6.75
N ARG A 571 9.73 20.42 6.05
CA ARG A 571 10.45 19.29 6.65
C ARG A 571 11.95 19.57 6.78
N PRO A 572 12.57 19.22 7.90
CA PRO A 572 14.02 19.37 8.07
C PRO A 572 14.81 18.37 7.20
N TYR A 573 14.15 17.35 6.66
CA TYR A 573 14.78 16.23 5.96
C TYR A 573 15.21 16.53 4.52
N PHE A 574 14.58 17.50 3.87
CA PHE A 574 14.71 17.74 2.42
C PHE A 574 15.19 19.14 2.10
N ASP A 575 16.04 19.26 1.08
CA ASP A 575 16.29 20.51 0.39
C ASP A 575 15.26 20.62 -0.76
N GLN A 576 14.11 21.26 -0.47
CA GLN A 576 12.99 21.31 -1.44
C GLN A 576 13.40 21.88 -2.80
N PRO A 577 14.14 23.02 -2.92
CA PRO A 577 14.56 23.53 -4.22
C PRO A 577 15.43 22.52 -5.00
N ALA A 578 16.38 21.86 -4.32
CA ALA A 578 17.23 20.85 -4.94
C ALA A 578 16.44 19.61 -5.38
N VAL A 579 15.46 19.17 -4.59
CA VAL A 579 14.58 18.05 -4.94
C VAL A 579 13.72 18.37 -6.17
N LEU A 580 13.10 19.56 -6.22
CA LEU A 580 12.27 19.99 -7.35
C LEU A 580 13.10 20.06 -8.63
N GLN A 581 14.27 20.71 -8.60
CA GLN A 581 15.16 20.78 -9.75
C GLN A 581 15.59 19.39 -10.23
N ALA A 582 15.97 18.50 -9.30
CA ALA A 582 16.36 17.14 -9.64
C ALA A 582 15.19 16.33 -10.25
N PHE A 583 13.97 16.56 -9.75
CA PHE A 583 12.78 15.88 -10.26
C PHE A 583 12.39 16.39 -11.66
N GLU A 584 12.48 17.71 -11.92
CA GLU A 584 12.29 18.28 -13.26
C GLU A 584 13.31 17.73 -14.25
N ASP A 585 14.58 17.62 -13.85
CA ASP A 585 15.63 17.01 -14.67
C ASP A 585 15.34 15.53 -14.98
N TYR A 586 14.85 14.78 -13.99
CA TYR A 586 14.41 13.39 -14.17
C TYR A 586 13.23 13.31 -15.18
N VAL A 587 12.20 14.11 -15.00
CA VAL A 587 11.02 14.15 -15.90
C VAL A 587 11.42 14.52 -17.33
N ALA A 588 12.38 15.42 -17.49
CA ALA A 588 12.89 15.86 -18.78
C ALA A 588 13.91 14.88 -19.43
N GLY A 589 14.22 13.76 -18.75
CA GLY A 589 15.20 12.80 -19.25
C GLY A 589 16.66 13.27 -19.19
N ARG A 590 16.95 14.36 -18.47
CA ARG A 590 18.31 14.90 -18.31
C ARG A 590 19.17 14.09 -17.35
N GLY A 591 18.57 13.14 -16.63
CA GLY A 591 19.24 12.23 -15.70
C GLY A 591 19.61 12.88 -14.36
N GLY A 592 20.37 12.20 -13.53
CA GLY A 592 20.92 12.73 -12.28
C GLY A 592 20.51 11.95 -11.04
N VAL A 593 19.25 11.61 -10.87
CA VAL A 593 18.70 10.91 -9.69
C VAL A 593 17.85 9.72 -10.15
N ASP A 594 17.96 8.59 -9.47
CA ASP A 594 17.13 7.41 -9.74
C ASP A 594 15.72 7.56 -9.14
N THR A 595 14.73 6.91 -9.79
CA THR A 595 13.33 6.90 -9.38
C THR A 595 13.13 6.48 -7.92
N MET A 596 13.93 5.52 -7.44
CA MET A 596 13.83 5.04 -6.06
C MET A 596 14.28 6.07 -5.02
N THR A 597 15.11 7.03 -5.40
CA THR A 597 15.45 8.14 -4.51
C THR A 597 14.24 9.06 -4.32
N PHE A 598 13.52 9.39 -5.40
CA PHE A 598 12.28 10.16 -5.31
C PHE A 598 11.18 9.38 -4.57
N TRP A 599 11.08 8.07 -4.83
CA TRP A 599 10.15 7.22 -4.07
C TRP A 599 10.39 7.30 -2.57
N ARG A 600 11.64 7.17 -2.11
CA ARG A 600 11.94 7.24 -0.67
C ARG A 600 11.56 8.58 -0.04
N MET A 601 11.82 9.69 -0.75
CA MET A 601 11.42 11.03 -0.28
C MET A 601 9.91 11.18 -0.23
N LEU A 602 9.21 10.74 -1.28
CA LEU A 602 7.75 10.72 -1.34
C LEU A 602 7.16 9.86 -0.22
N ASN A 603 7.72 8.67 0.00
CA ASN A 603 7.23 7.74 1.00
C ASN A 603 7.39 8.27 2.43
N VAL A 604 8.53 8.92 2.76
CA VAL A 604 8.74 9.60 4.04
C VAL A 604 7.74 10.75 4.21
N GLU A 605 7.54 11.60 3.20
CA GLU A 605 6.59 12.71 3.30
C GLU A 605 5.16 12.22 3.55
N LEU A 606 4.72 11.22 2.80
CA LEU A 606 3.36 10.68 2.95
C LEU A 606 3.19 9.94 4.29
N TRP A 607 4.25 9.27 4.77
CA TRP A 607 4.28 8.67 6.09
C TRP A 607 4.17 9.72 7.20
N LEU A 608 4.90 10.85 7.08
CA LEU A 608 4.80 11.99 8.01
C LEU A 608 3.37 12.55 8.04
N ARG A 609 2.75 12.72 6.87
CA ARG A 609 1.35 13.20 6.78
C ARG A 609 0.36 12.23 7.41
N GLU A 610 0.57 10.92 7.28
CA GLU A 610 -0.36 9.93 7.82
C GLU A 610 -0.21 9.77 9.34
N PHE A 611 1.02 9.79 9.88
CA PHE A 611 1.25 9.40 11.27
C PHE A 611 1.71 10.53 12.19
N ILE A 612 2.36 11.56 11.67
CA ILE A 612 3.05 12.57 12.49
C ILE A 612 2.30 13.91 12.49
N ASP A 613 1.81 14.34 11.33
CA ASP A 613 1.13 15.62 11.24
C ASP A 613 -0.16 15.62 12.07
N PRO A 614 -0.47 16.73 12.75
CA PRO A 614 -1.69 16.84 13.51
C PRO A 614 -2.89 16.65 12.58
N LYS A 615 -3.69 15.63 12.84
CA LYS A 615 -4.98 15.47 12.17
C LYS A 615 -5.89 16.59 12.66
N PRO A 616 -6.67 17.24 11.77
CA PRO A 616 -7.70 18.13 12.23
C PRO A 616 -8.56 17.37 13.25
N THR A 617 -8.66 17.91 14.46
CA THR A 617 -9.44 17.35 15.57
C THR A 617 -10.90 17.23 15.11
N SER A 618 -11.30 16.05 14.62
CA SER A 618 -12.70 15.66 14.70
C SER A 618 -12.97 15.40 16.17
N ALA A 619 -13.92 16.14 16.73
CA ALA A 619 -14.38 15.94 18.08
C ALA A 619 -14.64 14.45 18.36
N ALA A 620 -14.16 14.04 19.52
CA ALA A 620 -14.25 12.74 20.14
C ALA A 620 -15.28 11.76 19.54
N GLY A 621 -14.84 10.58 19.17
CA GLY A 621 -15.74 9.45 19.07
C GLY A 621 -15.40 8.48 17.96
N THR A 622 -15.05 7.28 18.37
CA THR A 622 -15.07 6.01 17.67
C THR A 622 -14.04 5.80 16.53
N ALA A 623 -13.10 4.93 16.82
CA ALA A 623 -12.33 4.24 15.80
C ALA A 623 -13.31 3.55 14.84
N GLU A 624 -13.23 3.89 13.54
CA GLU A 624 -14.01 3.18 12.52
C GLU A 624 -13.65 1.70 12.57
N PRO A 625 -14.64 0.80 12.71
CA PRO A 625 -14.43 -0.62 12.52
C PRO A 625 -14.09 -0.85 11.05
N VAL A 626 -12.91 -1.37 10.78
CA VAL A 626 -12.56 -1.90 9.46
C VAL A 626 -13.33 -3.20 9.31
N GLU A 627 -14.45 -3.20 8.58
CA GLU A 627 -15.14 -4.43 8.23
C GLU A 627 -14.20 -5.40 7.49
N PRO A 628 -14.13 -6.67 7.93
CA PRO A 628 -13.41 -7.70 7.20
C PRO A 628 -14.16 -7.99 5.90
N ALA A 629 -13.48 -7.85 4.76
CA ALA A 629 -14.01 -8.24 3.47
C ALA A 629 -14.10 -9.79 3.36
N ARG A 630 -15.10 -10.36 4.01
CA ARG A 630 -15.56 -11.74 3.77
C ARG A 630 -17.01 -11.70 3.37
N VAL A 631 -17.25 -11.75 2.05
CA VAL A 631 -18.55 -12.12 1.52
C VAL A 631 -18.69 -13.64 1.68
N ALA A 632 -19.64 -14.06 2.51
CA ALA A 632 -20.02 -15.46 2.64
C ALA A 632 -20.54 -15.96 1.28
N ALA A 633 -19.82 -16.91 0.68
CA ALA A 633 -20.27 -17.62 -0.49
C ALA A 633 -21.48 -18.47 -0.15
N GLN A 634 -22.68 -17.97 -0.41
CA GLN A 634 -23.87 -18.82 -0.51
C GLN A 634 -23.82 -19.56 -1.84
N ARG A 635 -23.68 -20.87 -1.76
CA ARG A 635 -23.81 -21.79 -2.91
C ARG A 635 -25.25 -21.78 -3.40
N GLY A 636 -25.48 -21.24 -4.58
CA GLY A 636 -26.66 -21.46 -5.39
C GLY A 636 -26.26 -22.14 -6.69
N THR A 637 -26.83 -23.30 -6.94
CA THR A 637 -26.64 -24.16 -8.11
C THR A 637 -27.27 -23.55 -9.37
N GLY A 638 -26.47 -23.47 -10.45
CA GLY A 638 -26.89 -23.71 -11.85
C GLY A 638 -27.73 -22.68 -12.55
N SER A 639 -27.15 -21.99 -13.53
CA SER A 639 -27.59 -21.98 -14.94
C SER A 639 -26.84 -20.89 -15.75
N ASP A 640 -26.36 -21.33 -16.91
CA ASP A 640 -26.12 -20.65 -18.19
C ASP A 640 -25.16 -19.42 -18.25
N PRO A 641 -24.02 -19.52 -18.94
CA PRO A 641 -23.07 -18.43 -19.10
C PRO A 641 -23.30 -17.71 -20.44
N ASP A 642 -24.29 -16.84 -20.54
CA ASP A 642 -24.30 -15.84 -21.61
C ASP A 642 -25.25 -14.67 -21.31
N ARG A 643 -24.82 -13.75 -20.44
CA ARG A 643 -25.20 -12.33 -20.38
C ARG A 643 -24.29 -11.65 -19.37
N SER A 644 -23.42 -10.77 -19.84
CA SER A 644 -22.64 -9.87 -19.02
C SER A 644 -23.60 -8.98 -18.22
N ALA A 645 -23.90 -9.35 -16.99
CA ALA A 645 -24.57 -8.45 -16.05
C ALA A 645 -23.60 -7.32 -15.70
N ASP A 646 -24.08 -6.08 -15.78
CA ASP A 646 -23.33 -4.91 -15.31
C ASP A 646 -22.88 -5.13 -13.84
N PRO A 647 -21.65 -4.78 -13.49
CA PRO A 647 -21.18 -4.90 -12.12
C PRO A 647 -22.10 -4.07 -11.19
N PRO A 648 -22.41 -4.56 -9.97
CA PRO A 648 -23.25 -3.82 -9.04
C PRO A 648 -22.60 -2.48 -8.68
N PRO A 649 -23.42 -1.42 -8.42
CA PRO A 649 -22.90 -0.14 -7.98
C PRO A 649 -22.08 -0.30 -6.70
N LEU A 650 -20.96 0.43 -6.61
CA LEU A 650 -20.08 0.41 -5.43
C LEU A 650 -20.84 0.91 -4.18
N PRO A 651 -20.60 0.33 -2.99
CA PRO A 651 -21.27 0.75 -1.77
C PRO A 651 -20.98 2.23 -1.48
N LYS A 652 -22.00 2.94 -1.00
CA LYS A 652 -21.92 4.35 -0.61
C LYS A 652 -21.05 4.46 0.65
N PRO A 653 -20.18 5.48 0.78
CA PRO A 653 -19.53 5.77 2.06
C PRO A 653 -20.56 6.20 3.11
N ASP A 654 -20.33 5.85 4.37
CA ASP A 654 -21.30 6.11 5.46
C ASP A 654 -21.45 7.59 5.83
N PHE A 655 -20.52 8.43 5.38
CA PHE A 655 -20.54 9.88 5.62
C PHE A 655 -20.53 10.68 4.31
N VAL A 656 -21.03 11.91 4.34
CA VAL A 656 -20.94 12.86 3.22
C VAL A 656 -19.68 13.72 3.42
N PRO A 657 -18.66 13.60 2.54
CA PRO A 657 -17.43 14.37 2.71
C PRO A 657 -17.66 15.86 2.44
N ASN A 658 -16.77 16.69 2.96
CA ASN A 658 -16.72 18.14 2.73
C ASN A 658 -17.94 18.94 3.27
N GLN A 659 -18.72 18.40 4.20
CA GLN A 659 -19.84 19.12 4.82
C GLN A 659 -19.37 20.35 5.57
N GLY A 660 -19.92 21.53 5.23
CA GLY A 660 -19.60 22.79 5.88
C GLY A 660 -18.19 23.30 5.65
N LYS A 661 -17.41 22.71 4.75
CA LYS A 661 -16.03 23.11 4.46
C LYS A 661 -15.99 24.55 3.93
N GLU A 662 -15.28 25.42 4.62
CA GLU A 662 -15.08 26.81 4.22
C GLU A 662 -13.95 26.97 3.22
N LEU A 663 -14.13 27.91 2.27
CA LEU A 663 -13.10 28.30 1.31
C LEU A 663 -13.01 29.83 1.27
N LEU A 664 -11.84 30.36 1.53
CA LEU A 664 -11.54 31.79 1.33
C LEU A 664 -11.05 32.00 -0.10
N THR A 665 -11.73 32.85 -0.83
CA THR A 665 -11.37 33.27 -2.19
C THR A 665 -11.22 34.80 -2.27
N PRO A 666 -10.60 35.33 -3.30
CA PRO A 666 -10.55 36.79 -3.51
C PRO A 666 -11.94 37.45 -3.59
N SER A 667 -12.98 36.68 -3.93
CA SER A 667 -14.39 37.14 -4.02
C SER A 667 -15.19 36.97 -2.74
N GLY A 668 -14.61 36.39 -1.67
CA GLY A 668 -15.28 36.20 -0.37
C GLY A 668 -15.04 34.82 0.24
N ALA A 669 -15.66 34.60 1.39
CA ALA A 669 -15.67 33.31 2.09
C ALA A 669 -16.91 32.51 1.68
N TRP A 670 -16.76 31.23 1.43
CA TRP A 670 -17.81 30.33 0.97
C TRP A 670 -17.88 29.08 1.86
N ALA A 671 -19.09 28.75 2.35
CA ALA A 671 -19.35 27.47 3.03
C ALA A 671 -20.10 26.56 2.07
N ARG A 672 -19.68 25.27 1.96
CA ARG A 672 -20.18 24.33 0.96
C ARG A 672 -20.73 23.08 1.64
N PHE A 673 -21.90 22.64 1.20
CA PHE A 673 -22.65 21.50 1.74
C PHE A 673 -23.03 20.55 0.61
N PRO A 674 -22.21 19.53 0.29
CA PRO A 674 -22.55 18.50 -0.68
C PRO A 674 -23.77 17.69 -0.23
N LEU A 675 -24.70 17.43 -1.18
CA LEU A 675 -25.92 16.68 -0.93
C LEU A 675 -25.87 15.33 -1.67
N ARG A 676 -26.09 14.25 -0.95
CA ARG A 676 -26.09 12.90 -1.50
C ARG A 676 -27.41 12.55 -2.16
N THR A 677 -27.34 11.74 -3.24
CA THR A 677 -28.52 11.17 -3.91
C THR A 677 -28.34 9.66 -4.07
N ASP A 678 -29.43 8.99 -4.47
CA ASP A 678 -29.34 7.68 -5.12
C ASP A 678 -28.80 7.83 -6.54
N LEU A 679 -28.49 6.71 -7.21
CA LEU A 679 -28.07 6.72 -8.60
C LEU A 679 -29.15 7.35 -9.46
N ILE A 680 -28.75 8.30 -10.29
CA ILE A 680 -29.65 9.01 -11.21
C ILE A 680 -29.68 8.26 -12.54
N ALA A 681 -30.85 8.04 -13.05
CA ALA A 681 -31.11 7.32 -14.29
C ALA A 681 -31.58 8.25 -15.42
N THR A 682 -31.56 7.73 -16.63
CA THR A 682 -32.12 8.42 -17.81
C THR A 682 -33.63 8.63 -17.65
N GLY A 683 -34.07 9.87 -17.78
CA GLY A 683 -35.45 10.27 -17.63
C GLY A 683 -35.80 10.80 -16.24
N ASP A 684 -34.90 10.81 -15.30
CA ASP A 684 -35.13 11.38 -13.96
C ASP A 684 -35.34 12.89 -14.03
N ASP A 685 -36.29 13.38 -13.24
CA ASP A 685 -36.62 14.80 -13.11
C ASP A 685 -35.60 15.50 -12.18
N VAL A 686 -34.56 16.07 -12.75
CA VAL A 686 -33.48 16.75 -12.00
C VAL A 686 -33.99 17.93 -11.16
N PRO A 687 -34.91 18.80 -11.64
CA PRO A 687 -35.59 19.81 -10.82
C PRO A 687 -36.28 19.23 -9.58
N ALA A 688 -37.07 18.17 -9.71
CA ALA A 688 -37.75 17.52 -8.60
C ALA A 688 -36.77 16.88 -7.61
N LEU A 689 -35.69 16.25 -8.08
CA LEU A 689 -34.62 15.69 -7.24
C LEU A 689 -33.91 16.79 -6.47
N ALA A 690 -33.57 17.92 -7.09
CA ALA A 690 -32.93 19.06 -6.44
C ALA A 690 -33.82 19.63 -5.33
N VAL A 691 -35.12 19.83 -5.58
CA VAL A 691 -36.09 20.30 -4.59
C VAL A 691 -36.16 19.34 -3.39
N ASN A 692 -36.26 18.03 -3.65
CA ASN A 692 -36.33 17.03 -2.59
C ASN A 692 -35.09 17.05 -1.71
N ARG A 693 -33.89 17.07 -2.30
CA ARG A 693 -32.61 17.05 -1.54
C ARG A 693 -32.35 18.34 -0.78
N VAL A 694 -32.66 19.50 -1.36
CA VAL A 694 -32.60 20.77 -0.64
C VAL A 694 -33.66 20.83 0.47
N GLY A 695 -34.85 20.28 0.22
CA GLY A 695 -35.92 20.18 1.22
C GLY A 695 -35.57 19.25 2.39
N GLU A 696 -34.92 18.11 2.12
CA GLU A 696 -34.39 17.22 3.17
C GLU A 696 -33.27 17.88 3.98
N PHE A 697 -32.32 18.54 3.30
CA PHE A 697 -31.30 19.33 3.94
C PHE A 697 -31.91 20.42 4.85
N TYR A 698 -33.03 20.99 4.45
CA TYR A 698 -33.80 21.91 5.27
C TYR A 698 -34.41 21.27 6.53
N LYS A 699 -34.88 20.02 6.47
CA LYS A 699 -35.56 19.31 7.57
C LYS A 699 -34.58 18.68 8.58
N GLN A 700 -33.36 18.37 8.19
CA GLN A 700 -32.33 17.70 8.99
C GLN A 700 -31.60 18.65 9.99
N GLY A 701 -32.24 19.68 10.48
CA GLY A 701 -31.71 20.78 11.27
C GLY A 701 -31.03 20.46 12.61
N ALA A 702 -30.68 19.18 12.91
CA ALA A 702 -30.00 18.78 14.14
C ALA A 702 -28.58 18.17 13.90
N GLU A 703 -28.23 17.76 12.70
CA GLU A 703 -26.97 17.03 12.42
C GLU A 703 -25.98 17.77 11.51
N VAL A 704 -26.34 18.95 11.03
CA VAL A 704 -25.46 19.77 10.18
C VAL A 704 -24.97 20.98 10.99
N PRO A 705 -23.67 21.37 10.91
CA PRO A 705 -23.09 22.46 11.72
C PRO A 705 -23.74 23.85 11.52
N PHE A 706 -24.65 23.95 10.56
CA PHE A 706 -25.46 25.15 10.33
C PHE A 706 -26.92 24.75 10.19
N SER A 707 -27.77 25.23 11.13
CA SER A 707 -29.22 25.17 10.89
C SER A 707 -29.58 26.10 9.74
N ILE A 708 -30.64 25.81 9.00
CA ILE A 708 -31.10 26.66 7.88
C ILE A 708 -31.58 28.05 8.36
N GLN A 709 -31.97 28.18 9.61
CA GLN A 709 -32.16 29.52 10.21
C GLN A 709 -30.85 30.31 10.19
N GLN A 710 -29.69 29.67 10.33
CA GLN A 710 -28.39 30.31 10.17
C GLN A 710 -28.03 30.55 8.68
N LEU A 711 -28.49 29.71 7.75
CA LEU A 711 -28.40 29.98 6.30
C LEU A 711 -29.28 31.17 5.90
N ALA A 712 -30.47 31.29 6.44
CA ALA A 712 -31.37 32.42 6.22
C ALA A 712 -30.79 33.73 6.73
N THR A 713 -29.88 33.71 7.68
CA THR A 713 -29.21 34.91 8.28
C THR A 713 -27.79 35.13 7.77
N ALA A 714 -27.14 34.17 7.08
CA ALA A 714 -25.70 34.21 6.74
C ALA A 714 -25.37 34.91 5.42
N GLY A 715 -26.31 35.04 4.49
CA GLY A 715 -26.05 35.65 3.17
C GLY A 715 -26.75 34.94 2.01
N PRO A 716 -26.53 35.36 0.76
CA PRO A 716 -27.06 34.66 -0.41
C PRO A 716 -26.49 33.24 -0.54
N TRP A 717 -27.32 32.32 -1.01
CA TRP A 717 -26.91 30.92 -1.23
C TRP A 717 -27.24 30.46 -2.66
N TYR A 718 -26.46 29.50 -3.12
CA TYR A 718 -26.50 28.97 -4.50
C TYR A 718 -26.61 27.46 -4.48
N LEU A 719 -27.25 26.87 -5.49
CA LEU A 719 -27.25 25.42 -5.70
C LEU A 719 -26.31 25.08 -6.87
N PHE A 720 -25.26 24.32 -6.57
CA PHE A 720 -24.36 23.77 -7.57
C PHE A 720 -24.78 22.36 -7.91
N VAL A 721 -24.82 22.05 -9.21
CA VAL A 721 -25.27 20.77 -9.76
C VAL A 721 -24.19 20.24 -10.70
N SER A 722 -23.78 18.99 -10.46
CA SER A 722 -22.81 18.33 -11.36
C SER A 722 -23.42 18.16 -12.75
N GLU A 723 -22.69 18.53 -13.77
CA GLU A 723 -23.12 18.39 -15.18
C GLU A 723 -23.35 16.92 -15.55
N LYS A 724 -22.67 15.96 -14.89
CA LYS A 724 -22.84 14.52 -15.13
C LYS A 724 -24.28 14.08 -14.88
N VAL A 725 -24.88 14.57 -13.81
CA VAL A 725 -26.26 14.28 -13.45
C VAL A 725 -27.25 14.73 -14.50
N VAL A 726 -27.03 15.95 -15.00
CA VAL A 726 -27.89 16.50 -16.03
C VAL A 726 -27.75 15.72 -17.34
N ALA A 727 -26.54 15.37 -17.73
CA ALA A 727 -26.26 14.58 -18.92
C ALA A 727 -26.86 13.15 -18.81
N VAL A 728 -26.75 12.51 -17.63
CA VAL A 728 -27.37 11.18 -17.35
C VAL A 728 -28.89 11.26 -17.52
N ALA A 729 -29.54 12.19 -16.82
CA ALA A 729 -30.97 12.34 -16.84
C ALA A 729 -31.50 12.63 -18.27
N GLN A 730 -30.72 13.36 -19.08
CA GLN A 730 -31.02 13.61 -20.49
C GLN A 730 -30.71 12.43 -21.43
N GLY A 731 -30.24 11.27 -20.94
CA GLY A 731 -29.88 10.11 -21.75
C GLY A 731 -28.66 10.33 -22.65
N ARG A 732 -27.75 11.24 -22.27
CA ARG A 732 -26.55 11.58 -23.04
C ARG A 732 -25.32 10.74 -22.63
N ILE A 733 -25.59 9.50 -22.22
CA ILE A 733 -24.60 8.47 -21.93
C ILE A 733 -24.71 7.38 -22.98
N PHE A 734 -23.54 6.88 -23.41
CA PHE A 734 -23.46 5.87 -24.46
C PHE A 734 -22.48 4.77 -24.01
N HIS A 735 -22.91 3.53 -24.09
CA HIS A 735 -21.98 2.42 -23.94
C HIS A 735 -21.01 2.40 -25.13
N VAL A 736 -19.71 2.30 -24.89
CA VAL A 736 -18.70 2.45 -25.95
C VAL A 736 -18.79 1.38 -27.04
N THR A 737 -19.36 0.22 -26.72
CA THR A 737 -19.62 -0.86 -27.69
C THR A 737 -20.72 -0.52 -28.67
N ASP A 738 -21.67 0.35 -28.29
CA ASP A 738 -22.81 0.72 -29.11
C ASP A 738 -22.47 1.83 -30.11
N VAL A 739 -21.31 2.49 -29.90
CA VAL A 739 -20.84 3.57 -30.77
C VAL A 739 -19.99 3.03 -31.91
N ARG A 740 -20.54 2.93 -33.11
CA ARG A 740 -19.82 2.51 -34.32
C ARG A 740 -18.82 3.59 -34.74
N SER A 741 -17.53 3.38 -34.47
CA SER A 741 -16.47 4.33 -34.80
C SER A 741 -16.10 4.28 -36.28
N GLY A 742 -16.21 5.43 -36.97
CA GLY A 742 -15.80 5.60 -38.38
C GLY A 742 -14.28 5.67 -38.54
N ALA A 743 -13.81 5.67 -39.79
CA ALA A 743 -12.38 5.72 -40.11
C ALA A 743 -11.69 6.98 -39.55
N TRP A 744 -12.30 8.13 -39.64
CA TRP A 744 -11.78 9.38 -39.10
C TRP A 744 -11.69 9.38 -37.56
N ALA A 745 -12.67 8.84 -36.88
CA ALA A 745 -12.65 8.72 -35.43
C ALA A 745 -11.47 7.84 -34.96
N ARG A 746 -11.22 6.71 -35.63
CA ARG A 746 -10.09 5.80 -35.36
C ARG A 746 -8.75 6.44 -35.67
N LEU A 747 -8.66 7.27 -36.73
CA LEU A 747 -7.42 7.95 -37.09
C LEU A 747 -7.09 9.09 -36.10
N LEU A 748 -8.06 9.96 -35.84
CA LEU A 748 -7.86 11.14 -35.00
C LEU A 748 -7.65 10.79 -33.52
N SER A 749 -8.32 9.76 -33.00
CA SER A 749 -8.15 9.33 -31.60
C SER A 749 -6.72 8.85 -31.28
N ARG A 750 -5.98 8.34 -32.27
CA ARG A 750 -4.56 7.94 -32.10
C ARG A 750 -3.63 9.12 -31.84
N SER A 751 -4.00 10.32 -32.29
CA SER A 751 -3.20 11.55 -32.17
C SER A 751 -3.50 12.37 -30.92
N VAL A 752 -4.53 11.95 -30.13
CA VAL A 752 -4.92 12.60 -28.88
C VAL A 752 -4.06 12.07 -27.73
N LEU A 753 -3.56 12.98 -26.90
CA LEU A 753 -2.83 12.63 -25.69
C LEU A 753 -3.84 11.99 -24.70
N ARG A 754 -3.59 10.75 -24.30
CA ARG A 754 -4.35 10.10 -23.26
C ARG A 754 -3.83 10.59 -21.92
N THR A 755 -4.71 11.10 -21.06
CA THR A 755 -4.36 11.53 -19.71
C THR A 755 -4.74 10.45 -18.70
N PRO A 756 -4.11 10.40 -17.53
CA PRO A 756 -4.48 9.47 -16.47
C PRO A 756 -5.93 9.65 -15.98
N TYR A 757 -6.46 10.85 -16.08
CA TYR A 757 -7.80 11.23 -15.62
C TYR A 757 -8.91 11.02 -16.63
N GLY A 758 -8.57 10.52 -17.81
CA GLY A 758 -9.56 10.20 -18.83
C GLY A 758 -8.91 9.93 -20.18
N ILE A 759 -9.45 8.92 -20.85
CA ILE A 759 -9.07 8.63 -22.23
C ILE A 759 -9.55 9.77 -23.13
N GLY A 760 -10.57 10.51 -22.67
CA GLY A 760 -11.16 11.63 -23.39
C GLY A 760 -11.42 11.25 -24.85
N LEU A 761 -11.06 12.12 -25.77
CA LEU A 761 -11.13 11.86 -27.22
C LEU A 761 -10.07 10.86 -27.73
N GLY A 762 -9.24 10.29 -26.88
CA GLY A 762 -8.26 9.23 -27.21
C GLY A 762 -8.89 7.85 -27.41
N HIS A 763 -10.18 7.66 -27.07
CA HIS A 763 -10.95 6.48 -27.43
C HIS A 763 -11.69 6.68 -28.76
N PRO A 764 -11.70 5.70 -29.68
CA PRO A 764 -12.38 5.86 -30.97
C PRO A 764 -13.88 6.18 -30.88
N ALA A 765 -14.57 5.61 -29.87
CA ALA A 765 -16.01 5.87 -29.67
C ALA A 765 -16.26 7.32 -29.21
N THR A 766 -15.47 7.84 -28.27
CA THR A 766 -15.58 9.25 -27.81
C THR A 766 -15.22 10.23 -28.90
N MET A 767 -14.23 9.94 -29.72
CA MET A 767 -13.91 10.74 -30.88
C MET A 767 -15.05 10.72 -31.91
N GLN A 768 -15.74 9.59 -32.08
CA GLN A 768 -16.93 9.50 -32.93
C GLN A 768 -18.08 10.36 -32.41
N LEU A 769 -18.32 10.34 -31.10
CA LEU A 769 -19.31 11.19 -30.45
C LEU A 769 -18.97 12.67 -30.62
N ALA A 770 -17.68 13.06 -30.49
CA ALA A 770 -17.23 14.42 -30.74
C ALA A 770 -17.44 14.86 -32.19
N ILE A 771 -17.25 13.95 -33.16
CA ILE A 771 -17.55 14.20 -34.59
C ILE A 771 -19.06 14.37 -34.81
N GLN A 772 -19.90 13.60 -34.11
CA GLN A 772 -21.33 13.72 -34.18
C GLN A 772 -21.84 15.04 -33.57
N GLU A 773 -21.25 15.47 -32.46
CA GLU A 773 -21.62 16.68 -31.73
C GLU A 773 -21.18 17.96 -32.45
N ALA A 774 -19.93 18.05 -32.92
CA ALA A 774 -19.35 19.27 -33.48
C ALA A 774 -19.26 19.28 -35.02
N GLY A 775 -19.51 18.14 -35.66
CA GLY A 775 -19.28 17.96 -37.09
C GLY A 775 -17.85 17.64 -37.46
N LEU A 776 -17.66 16.77 -38.47
CA LEU A 776 -16.33 16.34 -38.93
C LEU A 776 -15.45 17.53 -39.42
N PRO A 777 -15.95 18.50 -40.19
CA PRO A 777 -15.10 19.62 -40.63
C PRO A 777 -14.50 20.42 -39.47
N ARG A 778 -15.27 20.69 -38.41
CA ARG A 778 -14.84 21.42 -37.24
C ARG A 778 -13.79 20.63 -36.43
N ILE A 779 -13.97 19.32 -36.29
CA ILE A 779 -12.98 18.47 -35.62
C ILE A 779 -11.68 18.37 -36.43
N LEU A 780 -11.73 18.30 -37.74
CA LEU A 780 -10.53 18.32 -38.59
C LEU A 780 -9.79 19.67 -38.50
N ALA A 781 -10.52 20.81 -38.54
CA ALA A 781 -9.94 22.13 -38.32
C ALA A 781 -9.29 22.23 -36.93
N ALA A 782 -9.96 21.73 -35.88
CA ALA A 782 -9.43 21.67 -34.52
C ALA A 782 -8.15 20.80 -34.43
N ALA A 783 -8.12 19.66 -35.14
CA ALA A 783 -6.96 18.80 -35.18
C ALA A 783 -5.75 19.47 -35.87
N ALA A 784 -5.97 20.16 -36.99
CA ALA A 784 -4.95 20.90 -37.69
C ALA A 784 -4.36 22.06 -36.85
N VAL A 785 -5.24 22.85 -36.22
CA VAL A 785 -4.82 23.96 -35.34
C VAL A 785 -4.12 23.43 -34.08
N GLY A 786 -4.60 22.30 -33.53
CA GLY A 786 -3.98 21.62 -32.39
C GLY A 786 -2.59 21.07 -32.70
N ALA A 787 -2.40 20.54 -33.92
CA ALA A 787 -1.09 20.05 -34.41
C ALA A 787 -0.11 21.23 -34.62
N ALA A 788 -0.56 22.32 -35.26
CA ALA A 788 0.24 23.53 -35.42
C ALA A 788 0.63 24.15 -34.07
N GLY A 789 -0.30 24.16 -33.10
CA GLY A 789 -0.06 24.62 -31.73
C GLY A 789 1.01 23.83 -30.98
N LYS A 790 1.03 22.50 -31.17
CA LYS A 790 2.08 21.65 -30.60
C LYS A 790 3.49 22.00 -31.12
N VAL A 791 3.61 22.34 -32.41
CA VAL A 791 4.90 22.74 -33.00
C VAL A 791 5.39 24.06 -32.41
N VAL A 792 4.47 24.96 -32.02
CA VAL A 792 4.80 26.31 -31.46
C VAL A 792 4.76 26.32 -29.92
N GLY A 793 4.70 25.13 -29.26
CA GLY A 793 4.66 25.00 -27.80
C GLY A 793 3.36 25.39 -27.11
N ARG A 794 2.30 25.74 -27.88
CA ARG A 794 0.99 26.12 -27.33
C ARG A 794 0.05 24.93 -27.25
N ARG A 795 -0.33 24.55 -26.05
CA ARG A 795 -1.25 23.43 -25.77
C ARG A 795 -2.71 23.93 -25.66
N GLY A 796 -3.69 23.02 -25.83
CA GLY A 796 -5.13 23.31 -25.66
C GLY A 796 -5.84 23.99 -26.84
N LEU A 797 -5.15 24.30 -27.95
CA LEU A 797 -5.76 24.97 -29.11
C LEU A 797 -6.81 24.09 -29.81
N PHE A 798 -6.68 22.76 -29.73
CA PHE A 798 -7.70 21.84 -30.27
C PHE A 798 -9.08 22.14 -29.67
N TYR A 799 -9.19 22.15 -28.34
CA TYR A 799 -10.46 22.35 -27.64
C TYR A 799 -11.05 23.75 -27.80
N ARG A 800 -10.18 24.76 -28.02
CA ARG A 800 -10.67 26.12 -28.35
C ARG A 800 -11.44 26.16 -29.67
N VAL A 801 -11.00 25.38 -30.66
CA VAL A 801 -11.64 25.31 -31.98
C VAL A 801 -12.80 24.31 -31.95
N ALA A 802 -12.63 23.16 -31.31
CA ALA A 802 -13.66 22.13 -31.20
C ALA A 802 -14.90 22.63 -30.43
N GLY A 803 -14.70 23.45 -29.39
CA GLY A 803 -15.75 24.07 -28.62
C GLY A 803 -15.98 23.44 -27.25
N PRO A 804 -16.79 24.10 -26.39
CA PRO A 804 -17.02 23.66 -25.01
C PRO A 804 -17.74 22.30 -24.91
N ALA A 805 -18.72 22.03 -25.80
CA ALA A 805 -19.41 20.75 -25.83
C ALA A 805 -18.48 19.56 -26.07
N VAL A 806 -17.45 19.73 -26.91
CA VAL A 806 -16.44 18.67 -27.15
C VAL A 806 -15.46 18.55 -25.98
N ARG A 807 -15.19 19.64 -25.26
CA ARG A 807 -14.31 19.63 -24.09
C ARG A 807 -14.92 18.87 -22.92
N ALA A 808 -16.23 18.93 -22.74
CA ALA A 808 -16.98 18.24 -21.68
C ALA A 808 -17.36 16.79 -22.04
N ILE A 809 -16.79 16.20 -23.11
CA ILE A 809 -16.98 14.77 -23.41
C ILE A 809 -16.05 13.94 -22.53
N ASP A 810 -16.65 13.12 -21.65
CA ASP A 810 -15.92 12.12 -20.87
C ASP A 810 -15.84 10.79 -21.63
N GLY A 811 -14.68 10.17 -21.56
CA GLY A 811 -14.45 8.81 -22.07
C GLY A 811 -14.69 7.73 -21.03
N PRO A 812 -14.61 6.45 -21.43
CA PRO A 812 -14.75 5.33 -20.51
C PRO A 812 -13.58 5.28 -19.53
N THR A 813 -13.86 5.61 -18.27
CA THR A 813 -12.94 5.57 -17.14
C THR A 813 -13.69 5.14 -15.90
N GLU A 814 -12.97 4.81 -14.82
CA GLU A 814 -13.61 4.50 -13.54
C GLU A 814 -14.39 5.68 -12.93
N TYR A 815 -14.16 6.89 -13.43
CA TYR A 815 -14.86 8.12 -13.05
C TYR A 815 -15.96 8.53 -14.03
N SER A 816 -16.19 7.73 -15.09
CA SER A 816 -17.29 7.96 -16.03
C SER A 816 -18.63 7.66 -15.36
N ALA A 817 -19.70 8.17 -15.96
CA ALA A 817 -21.04 7.85 -15.50
C ALA A 817 -21.28 6.32 -15.53
N TYR A 818 -22.11 5.84 -14.61
CA TYR A 818 -22.38 4.41 -14.48
C TYR A 818 -23.14 3.86 -15.72
N PRO A 819 -22.78 2.67 -16.23
CA PRO A 819 -21.71 1.78 -15.78
C PRO A 819 -20.31 2.31 -16.11
N ALA A 820 -19.47 2.49 -15.08
CA ALA A 820 -18.13 3.03 -15.21
C ALA A 820 -17.22 2.15 -16.10
N ASN A 821 -16.16 2.72 -16.65
CA ASN A 821 -15.19 2.08 -17.56
C ASN A 821 -15.70 1.71 -18.97
N VAL A 822 -17.00 1.67 -19.18
CA VAL A 822 -17.61 1.28 -20.47
C VAL A 822 -18.53 2.34 -21.05
N SER A 823 -18.77 3.42 -20.32
CA SER A 823 -19.64 4.51 -20.73
C SER A 823 -18.87 5.76 -21.17
N ALA A 824 -19.33 6.39 -22.22
CA ALA A 824 -18.93 7.71 -22.68
C ALA A 824 -20.10 8.68 -22.51
N LYS A 825 -19.80 9.92 -22.06
CA LYS A 825 -20.83 10.93 -21.79
C LYS A 825 -20.57 12.16 -22.65
N LEU A 826 -21.65 12.70 -23.21
CA LEU A 826 -21.68 14.02 -23.87
C LEU A 826 -22.04 15.12 -22.87
N ALA A 827 -21.70 16.37 -23.20
CA ALA A 827 -22.17 17.54 -22.45
C ALA A 827 -23.69 17.58 -22.33
N PRO A 828 -24.29 18.11 -21.25
CA PRO A 828 -25.72 18.30 -21.15
C PRO A 828 -26.24 19.23 -22.25
N HIS A 829 -27.45 18.98 -22.70
CA HIS A 829 -28.14 19.85 -23.66
C HIS A 829 -28.79 21.02 -22.91
N ASP A 830 -28.63 22.24 -23.43
CA ASP A 830 -29.21 23.48 -22.91
C ASP A 830 -29.05 23.63 -21.36
N PRO A 831 -27.82 23.64 -20.82
CA PRO A 831 -27.59 23.67 -19.38
C PRO A 831 -28.12 24.93 -18.70
N ASP A 832 -28.17 26.08 -19.40
CA ASP A 832 -28.77 27.32 -18.87
C ASP A 832 -30.29 27.18 -18.65
N ARG A 833 -30.99 26.48 -19.53
CA ARG A 833 -32.42 26.19 -19.36
C ARG A 833 -32.63 25.27 -18.15
N VAL A 834 -31.82 24.20 -18.03
CA VAL A 834 -31.91 23.29 -16.88
C VAL A 834 -31.64 24.05 -15.57
N ALA A 835 -30.66 24.96 -15.53
CA ALA A 835 -30.40 25.79 -14.36
C ALA A 835 -31.62 26.66 -13.99
N ARG A 836 -32.27 27.30 -15.00
CA ARG A 836 -33.52 28.08 -14.81
C ARG A 836 -34.67 27.21 -14.29
N ASP A 837 -34.86 26.01 -14.86
CA ASP A 837 -35.95 25.11 -14.46
C ASP A 837 -35.76 24.68 -13.00
N ILE A 838 -34.53 24.32 -12.59
CA ILE A 838 -34.16 23.99 -11.18
C ILE A 838 -34.39 25.19 -10.28
N SER A 839 -33.92 26.37 -10.67
CA SER A 839 -34.10 27.60 -9.86
C SER A 839 -35.58 27.93 -9.66
N SER A 840 -36.40 27.80 -10.71
CA SER A 840 -37.83 28.03 -10.64
C SER A 840 -38.53 27.05 -9.69
N ALA A 841 -38.16 25.77 -9.77
CA ALA A 841 -38.70 24.71 -8.89
C ALA A 841 -38.29 24.96 -7.42
N ILE A 842 -37.05 25.34 -7.16
CA ILE A 842 -36.54 25.64 -5.82
C ILE A 842 -37.29 26.84 -5.22
N ARG A 843 -37.43 27.96 -5.99
CA ARG A 843 -38.15 29.15 -5.53
C ARG A 843 -39.63 28.88 -5.23
N ALA A 844 -40.26 27.98 -6.00
CA ALA A 844 -41.66 27.60 -5.77
C ALA A 844 -41.87 26.68 -4.55
N ALA A 845 -40.89 25.88 -4.21
CA ALA A 845 -41.02 24.84 -3.19
C ALA A 845 -40.55 25.25 -1.77
N LEU A 846 -39.68 26.25 -1.68
CA LEU A 846 -39.11 26.68 -0.38
C LEU A 846 -39.88 27.83 0.24
N PRO A 847 -39.84 28.00 1.61
CA PRO A 847 -40.42 29.17 2.29
C PRO A 847 -39.88 30.48 1.75
N ALA A 848 -40.71 31.52 1.69
CA ALA A 848 -40.38 32.82 1.10
C ALA A 848 -39.07 33.40 1.64
N GLU A 849 -38.85 33.36 2.95
CA GLU A 849 -37.65 33.88 3.61
C GLU A 849 -36.33 33.23 3.14
N VAL A 850 -36.37 31.98 2.72
CA VAL A 850 -35.21 31.23 2.19
C VAL A 850 -35.11 31.42 0.68
N ALA A 851 -36.24 31.45 -0.04
CA ALA A 851 -36.31 31.64 -1.47
C ALA A 851 -35.80 33.06 -1.91
N GLU A 852 -36.08 34.10 -1.14
CA GLU A 852 -35.61 35.47 -1.36
C GLU A 852 -34.09 35.61 -1.38
N ARG A 853 -33.37 34.74 -0.65
CA ARG A 853 -31.90 34.74 -0.61
C ARG A 853 -31.24 33.71 -1.55
N PHE A 854 -32.04 32.98 -2.31
CA PHE A 854 -31.55 32.03 -3.29
C PHE A 854 -31.06 32.79 -4.55
N GLY A 855 -29.72 32.86 -4.68
CA GLY A 855 -29.04 33.54 -5.79
C GLY A 855 -29.08 32.78 -7.11
N GLY A 856 -29.49 31.49 -7.12
CA GLY A 856 -29.71 30.72 -8.34
C GLY A 856 -28.91 29.40 -8.39
N THR A 857 -29.07 28.72 -9.55
CA THR A 857 -28.48 27.39 -9.81
C THR A 857 -27.30 27.50 -10.78
N VAL A 858 -26.29 26.68 -10.57
CA VAL A 858 -25.06 26.58 -11.37
C VAL A 858 -24.86 25.14 -11.82
N ILE A 859 -24.78 24.88 -13.12
CA ILE A 859 -24.38 23.57 -13.68
C ILE A 859 -22.88 23.60 -13.93
N ILE A 860 -22.15 22.74 -13.22
CA ILE A 860 -20.69 22.79 -13.18
C ILE A 860 -20.07 21.43 -13.53
N ASP A 861 -19.02 21.46 -14.36
CA ASP A 861 -18.06 20.38 -14.51
C ASP A 861 -16.86 20.74 -13.63
N ALA A 862 -16.77 20.10 -12.47
CA ALA A 862 -15.68 20.28 -11.53
C ALA A 862 -14.92 18.96 -11.35
N ASN A 863 -13.61 19.02 -11.49
CA ASN A 863 -12.71 17.91 -11.28
C ASN A 863 -11.38 18.42 -10.70
N ASP A 864 -10.47 17.53 -10.34
CA ASP A 864 -9.18 17.89 -9.72
C ASP A 864 -8.25 18.71 -10.63
N LEU A 865 -8.60 18.88 -11.90
CA LEU A 865 -7.83 19.64 -12.88
C LEU A 865 -8.38 21.06 -13.10
N GLY A 866 -9.61 21.35 -12.64
CA GLY A 866 -10.26 22.63 -12.81
C GLY A 866 -11.77 22.55 -12.78
N GLN A 867 -12.41 23.70 -12.98
CA GLN A 867 -13.87 23.82 -13.01
C GLN A 867 -14.30 24.64 -14.23
N ASP A 868 -15.35 24.18 -14.89
CA ASP A 868 -16.02 24.87 -15.97
C ASP A 868 -17.52 24.99 -15.66
N ILE A 869 -18.04 26.21 -15.65
CA ILE A 869 -19.48 26.44 -15.57
C ILE A 869 -20.06 26.28 -16.97
N LEU A 870 -20.94 25.28 -17.15
CA LEU A 870 -21.56 24.96 -18.42
C LEU A 870 -22.89 25.70 -18.60
N GLY A 871 -23.58 26.02 -17.50
CA GLY A 871 -24.82 26.81 -17.51
C GLY A 871 -25.13 27.38 -16.13
N GLN A 872 -25.83 28.49 -16.08
CA GLN A 872 -26.25 29.11 -14.83
C GLN A 872 -27.52 29.94 -14.94
N ASP A 873 -28.22 30.02 -13.81
CA ASP A 873 -29.27 30.99 -13.51
C ASP A 873 -28.93 31.61 -12.16
N ALA A 874 -27.79 32.29 -12.07
CA ALA A 874 -27.27 32.86 -10.85
C ALA A 874 -26.93 34.36 -11.07
N ASP A 875 -27.08 35.14 -9.99
CA ASP A 875 -26.90 36.61 -10.00
C ASP A 875 -25.42 37.06 -9.91
N LEU A 876 -24.49 36.08 -9.79
CA LEU A 876 -23.04 36.34 -9.74
C LEU A 876 -22.33 35.94 -11.04
N PRO A 877 -21.22 36.64 -11.38
CA PRO A 877 -20.38 36.24 -12.51
C PRO A 877 -19.83 34.82 -12.38
N ALA A 878 -19.76 34.08 -13.48
CA ALA A 878 -19.22 32.72 -13.54
C ALA A 878 -17.82 32.58 -12.90
N ALA A 879 -16.97 33.59 -13.03
CA ALA A 879 -15.63 33.60 -12.43
C ALA A 879 -15.68 33.57 -10.88
N ALA A 880 -16.62 34.26 -10.26
CA ALA A 880 -16.80 34.29 -8.80
C ALA A 880 -17.37 32.97 -8.29
N LEU A 881 -18.38 32.43 -9.01
CA LEU A 881 -18.99 31.13 -8.71
C LEU A 881 -18.02 29.96 -8.91
N GLY A 882 -17.22 29.98 -9.99
CA GLY A 882 -16.17 28.98 -10.20
C GLY A 882 -15.12 28.98 -9.10
N ALA A 883 -14.73 30.16 -8.60
CA ALA A 883 -13.79 30.25 -7.50
C ALA A 883 -14.28 29.56 -6.21
N ALA A 884 -15.59 29.47 -5.97
CA ALA A 884 -16.18 28.75 -4.84
C ALA A 884 -16.04 27.22 -4.94
N PHE A 885 -15.60 26.69 -6.08
CA PHE A 885 -15.52 25.26 -6.39
C PHE A 885 -14.12 24.77 -6.80
N VAL A 886 -13.09 25.54 -6.57
CA VAL A 886 -11.72 25.26 -7.05
C VAL A 886 -11.14 23.94 -6.50
N ASP A 887 -11.61 23.46 -5.36
CA ASP A 887 -11.20 22.23 -4.68
C ASP A 887 -12.21 21.08 -4.84
N ASN A 888 -13.14 21.18 -5.79
CA ASN A 888 -14.17 20.19 -6.12
C ASN A 888 -14.86 19.53 -4.91
N PRO A 889 -15.69 20.24 -4.14
CA PRO A 889 -16.32 19.71 -2.94
C PRO A 889 -17.34 18.60 -3.21
N LEU A 890 -17.78 18.40 -4.45
CA LEU A 890 -18.69 17.30 -4.84
C LEU A 890 -17.99 15.93 -4.87
N GLY A 891 -16.65 15.87 -4.91
CA GLY A 891 -15.93 14.61 -5.09
C GLY A 891 -15.95 14.10 -6.53
N GLN A 892 -15.35 12.92 -6.76
CA GLN A 892 -15.18 12.42 -8.13
C GLN A 892 -15.78 11.02 -8.42
N ALA A 893 -16.03 10.19 -7.41
CA ALA A 893 -16.31 8.78 -7.68
C ALA A 893 -17.45 8.18 -6.87
N ARG A 894 -17.27 7.99 -5.58
CA ARG A 894 -18.17 7.18 -4.74
C ARG A 894 -19.09 7.98 -3.85
N GLU A 895 -18.84 9.26 -3.73
CA GLU A 895 -19.52 10.16 -2.80
C GLU A 895 -21.00 10.30 -3.13
N GLN A 896 -21.38 10.15 -4.42
CA GLN A 896 -22.75 10.29 -4.91
C GLN A 896 -23.40 11.60 -4.45
N THR A 897 -22.59 12.68 -4.48
CA THR A 897 -22.98 14.03 -4.04
C THR A 897 -23.09 14.96 -5.26
N PRO A 898 -24.08 14.79 -6.14
CA PRO A 898 -24.18 15.57 -7.37
C PRO A 898 -24.68 17.00 -7.16
N PHE A 899 -25.14 17.34 -5.98
CA PHE A 899 -25.62 18.67 -5.61
C PHE A 899 -24.79 19.23 -4.46
N ALA A 900 -24.63 20.55 -4.41
CA ALA A 900 -24.13 21.22 -3.21
C ALA A 900 -24.85 22.55 -2.98
N VAL A 901 -25.26 22.79 -1.73
CA VAL A 901 -25.65 24.11 -1.26
C VAL A 901 -24.38 24.89 -0.94
N VAL A 902 -24.24 26.09 -1.47
CA VAL A 902 -23.08 26.97 -1.31
C VAL A 902 -23.53 28.32 -0.79
N VAL A 903 -23.01 28.72 0.37
CA VAL A 903 -23.40 29.93 1.07
C VAL A 903 -22.26 30.94 1.01
N ALA A 904 -22.54 32.15 0.54
CA ALA A 904 -21.60 33.27 0.62
C ALA A 904 -21.64 33.86 2.04
N GLN A 905 -20.49 33.87 2.72
CA GLN A 905 -20.36 34.46 4.04
C GLN A 905 -19.91 35.93 3.93
N HIS A 906 -20.64 36.84 4.56
CA HIS A 906 -20.19 38.22 4.69
C HIS A 906 -18.95 38.26 5.59
N GLN A 907 -17.90 38.95 5.19
CA GLN A 907 -16.78 39.26 6.09
C GLN A 907 -17.34 39.89 7.36
N ARG A 908 -17.19 39.26 8.52
CA ARG A 908 -17.42 39.87 9.80
C ARG A 908 -16.48 41.06 9.88
N GLY A 909 -17.05 42.27 9.82
CA GLY A 909 -16.33 43.52 9.94
C GLY A 909 -15.48 43.49 11.22
N ALA A 910 -14.22 43.83 11.07
CA ALA A 910 -13.34 44.16 12.17
C ALA A 910 -14.01 45.28 13.00
N ALA A 911 -14.60 44.92 14.14
CA ALA A 911 -15.09 45.84 15.09
C ALA A 911 -13.94 46.62 15.72
N GLY A 912 -13.94 47.91 15.49
CA GLY A 912 -13.38 49.04 16.15
C GLY A 912 -12.18 48.88 17.08
N VAL A 913 -11.05 49.39 16.61
CA VAL A 913 -10.14 50.16 17.49
C VAL A 913 -10.10 51.57 16.94
N SER A 914 -10.82 52.46 17.59
CA SER A 914 -10.70 53.89 17.41
C SER A 914 -9.37 54.37 18.02
N GLY A 915 -8.54 54.91 17.19
CA GLY A 915 -7.28 55.55 17.59
C GLY A 915 -6.95 56.66 16.61
N ASP A 916 -7.40 57.85 17.00
CA ASP A 916 -7.14 59.16 16.44
C ASP A 916 -5.66 59.36 16.13
N HIS A 917 -5.29 59.66 14.88
CA HIS A 917 -4.17 60.58 14.62
C HIS A 917 -4.27 61.24 13.25
N ARG A 918 -4.15 62.52 13.35
CA ARG A 918 -4.33 63.63 12.39
C ARG A 918 -3.41 63.54 11.15
N VAL A 919 -4.00 64.00 10.12
CA VAL A 919 -3.46 64.55 8.87
C VAL A 919 -2.16 65.34 9.01
N CYS A 920 -1.22 65.12 8.11
CA CYS A 920 -0.33 66.13 7.57
C CYS A 920 -0.07 65.94 6.09
N HIS A 921 -0.56 66.84 5.29
CA HIS A 921 -0.24 67.07 3.88
C HIS A 921 1.17 67.67 3.76
N THR A 922 1.93 67.19 2.72
CA THR A 922 2.78 68.02 1.83
C THR A 922 3.31 67.00 0.83
N GLY A 923 3.18 67.12 -0.48
CA GLY A 923 3.37 68.17 -1.40
C GLY A 923 4.69 67.94 -2.17
N GLY A 924 4.63 67.60 -3.48
CA GLY A 924 5.77 67.94 -4.30
C GLY A 924 6.22 66.86 -5.34
N ARG A 925 5.62 66.86 -6.51
CA ARG A 925 6.18 67.02 -7.88
C ARG A 925 7.35 66.13 -8.38
N THR A 926 7.02 65.44 -9.45
CA THR A 926 7.67 65.32 -10.78
C THR A 926 9.04 64.68 -10.96
N GLY A 927 9.11 63.78 -11.92
CA GLY A 927 10.35 63.39 -12.60
C GLY A 927 10.21 62.14 -13.44
N THR A 928 10.04 62.32 -14.73
CA THR A 928 10.06 61.39 -15.85
C THR A 928 11.43 60.75 -16.08
N ALA A 929 11.47 59.50 -16.61
CA ALA A 929 12.19 59.01 -17.77
C ALA A 929 12.62 57.53 -17.54
N ASP A 930 12.06 56.64 -18.29
CA ASP A 930 12.61 56.01 -19.52
C ASP A 930 13.86 55.16 -19.33
N ALA A 931 13.75 53.89 -19.63
CA ALA A 931 14.54 53.08 -20.53
C ALA A 931 14.54 51.59 -20.18
N THR A 932 13.97 50.77 -21.04
CA THR A 932 14.22 49.38 -21.32
C THR A 932 15.60 49.14 -21.97
N PRO A 933 15.99 47.94 -22.37
CA PRO A 933 16.05 46.60 -21.71
C PRO A 933 17.41 45.89 -21.92
N ARG A 934 17.70 44.90 -21.18
CA ARG A 934 18.44 43.68 -21.68
C ARG A 934 18.10 42.44 -20.86
#